data_0cce7f960d9774875b7502e251ffdb75
#
_entry.id   0cce7f960d9774875b7502e251ffdb75
#
_cell.length_a   1.000
_cell.length_b   1.000
_cell.length_c   1.000
_cell.angle_alpha   90.00
_cell.angle_beta   90.00
_cell.angle_gamma   90.00
#
_symmetry.space_group_name_H-M   'P 1'
#
loop_
_entity.id
_entity.type
_entity.pdbx_description
1 polymer ?
#
loop_
_entity_poly.entity_id
_entity_poly.type
_entity_poly.pdbx_seq_one_letter_code
_entity_poly.pdbx_strand_id
1 'polypeptide(L)'
;MPIPYKQVTCATILTMVHYKIQVNGIVQGVGFRPFVYALATGNNCKGSVINNTEGVTIHLEGDDQSIQQCIDAIKNSPPPLAKIIDIRITKLPLNGYTAFTIEESQITTCKDTFIPPDVAICNECHDEFFDSTNRRYHYPFTTCTHCGPRFSIIDDIPYDRATTSMRSFPMCSNCLAEYRNPLNRRFHTQPNACSVCGPEYRLCDSSGKTILTQFDAIMEQVKALLKDHIVAIKSVGGYHLACDARSDRCVTLLRERKNRPFKPFAIMVSSIEFLETFCSVTAREKELLQSRERPIVLIKLNKTIFSTHVAPHLTYIGVMLPYTPFQYMLFHNNRESIYIMTSANIADEPIIYKDNDAFERLHTIVDYFVTYNREIIAHTDDSVMYVVDEHPFFVRRSRGYVPAPLFIKKTPLHILATGGDLKNSFALARNNFVIVSQYLGDLSTPWGNDLYRKTIAHFSKIFDFKPALVVSDMHPGYFTTLFAHELEEHGVQTIATQHHHAHIASVCQEHGISQPVIGIAYDGTGYGTDHTLWGSEFLIADTTTFTRAAHFDYFKLPGGEHAINNPWKIGLSLLQCTGIDSNNFFTNEKEKFLVEEIIQKNINCPLTCSIGRLFDGVAALLGLAHHISTEAEAAMLLEEEALKAYSDTCVLSIPISNSMPYGINTTWLVQEIVSMMDKGIAPATIAMRFHRAIADVTVRVALMLREQFKIHSVALSGGVFHNRILLHCIVEGLRKNRFDVYTPLQLPCNDGGIALGQIAIGRDTYNGH
;
A
#
# COMPACT_ATOMS: atom_id res chain seq x y z
N MET A 1 -22.68 78.12 27.07
CA MET A 1 -22.80 77.41 25.78
C MET A 1 -21.53 76.61 25.61
N PRO A 2 -21.56 75.26 25.60
CA PRO A 2 -20.38 74.49 25.34
C PRO A 2 -20.30 74.20 23.79
N ILE A 3 -19.10 74.31 23.26
CA ILE A 3 -18.71 74.10 21.91
C ILE A 3 -18.70 72.56 21.65
N PRO A 4 -19.30 72.03 20.56
CA PRO A 4 -19.27 70.60 20.27
C PRO A 4 -17.91 70.17 19.76
N TYR A 5 -17.28 69.18 20.39
CA TYR A 5 -16.12 68.43 19.89
C TYR A 5 -16.54 67.66 18.63
N LYS A 6 -15.97 67.99 17.49
CA LYS A 6 -15.96 67.14 16.29
C LYS A 6 -15.09 65.91 16.55
N GLN A 7 -15.71 64.73 16.58
CA GLN A 7 -15.00 63.48 16.46
C GLN A 7 -14.30 63.45 15.11
N VAL A 8 -12.98 63.49 15.13
CA VAL A 8 -12.13 63.19 13.99
C VAL A 8 -12.11 61.65 13.89
N THR A 9 -12.86 61.11 12.94
CA THR A 9 -12.71 59.72 12.52
C THR A 9 -11.33 59.60 11.88
N CYS A 10 -10.44 58.91 12.55
CA CYS A 10 -9.15 58.52 12.01
C CYS A 10 -9.39 57.55 10.82
N ALA A 11 -9.32 58.04 9.59
CA ALA A 11 -9.30 57.18 8.41
C ALA A 11 -8.00 56.37 8.48
N THR A 12 -8.12 55.11 8.75
CA THR A 12 -6.99 54.15 8.64
C THR A 12 -6.47 54.24 7.21
N ILE A 13 -5.28 54.78 7.02
CA ILE A 13 -4.59 54.79 5.72
C ILE A 13 -4.32 53.30 5.40
N LEU A 14 -5.14 52.69 4.54
CA LEU A 14 -4.93 51.36 4.03
C LEU A 14 -3.66 51.37 3.20
N THR A 15 -2.57 50.87 3.78
CA THR A 15 -1.29 50.68 3.09
C THR A 15 -1.40 49.52 2.12
N MET A 16 -1.46 49.84 0.83
CA MET A 16 -1.43 48.80 -0.23
C MET A 16 -0.06 48.14 -0.27
N VAL A 17 -0.06 46.82 -0.26
CA VAL A 17 1.14 45.98 -0.32
C VAL A 17 0.99 44.89 -1.37
N HIS A 18 2.13 44.38 -1.84
CA HIS A 18 2.18 43.28 -2.79
C HIS A 18 3.05 42.15 -2.23
N TYR A 19 2.49 40.93 -2.16
CA TYR A 19 3.23 39.74 -1.77
C TYR A 19 3.23 38.71 -2.91
N LYS A 20 4.41 38.13 -3.13
CA LYS A 20 4.57 36.88 -3.88
C LYS A 20 4.60 35.72 -2.90
N ILE A 21 3.71 34.75 -3.08
CA ILE A 21 3.60 33.54 -2.26
C ILE A 21 3.88 32.35 -3.16
N GLN A 22 4.91 31.58 -2.85
CA GLN A 22 5.21 30.33 -3.53
C GLN A 22 4.81 29.19 -2.62
N VAL A 23 3.93 28.30 -3.10
CA VAL A 23 3.39 27.17 -2.34
C VAL A 23 3.86 25.89 -3.01
N ASN A 24 4.58 25.07 -2.28
CA ASN A 24 5.03 23.75 -2.71
C ASN A 24 4.25 22.65 -1.96
N GLY A 25 4.01 21.52 -2.63
CA GLY A 25 3.26 20.42 -2.07
C GLY A 25 2.33 19.74 -3.08
N ILE A 26 1.36 18.96 -2.58
CA ILE A 26 0.23 18.49 -3.38
C ILE A 26 -0.77 19.64 -3.50
N VAL A 27 -0.54 20.54 -4.46
CA VAL A 27 -1.30 21.78 -4.65
C VAL A 27 -1.84 21.94 -6.07
N GLN A 28 -1.59 20.96 -6.94
CA GLN A 28 -2.15 20.90 -8.29
C GLN A 28 -3.16 19.75 -8.41
N GLY A 29 -4.20 19.92 -9.25
CA GLY A 29 -5.26 18.90 -9.41
C GLY A 29 -6.20 18.71 -8.20
N VAL A 30 -6.10 19.55 -7.20
CA VAL A 30 -6.81 19.46 -5.90
C VAL A 30 -7.73 20.64 -5.62
N GLY A 31 -8.00 21.49 -6.61
CA GLY A 31 -8.84 22.69 -6.45
C GLY A 31 -8.13 23.89 -5.82
N PHE A 32 -6.80 23.90 -5.77
CA PHE A 32 -6.04 24.94 -5.07
C PHE A 32 -6.12 26.31 -5.76
N ARG A 33 -5.99 26.39 -7.10
CA ARG A 33 -6.18 27.64 -7.85
C ARG A 33 -7.58 28.26 -7.69
N PRO A 34 -8.69 27.50 -7.84
CA PRO A 34 -10.05 27.97 -7.51
C PRO A 34 -10.20 28.49 -6.07
N PHE A 35 -9.62 27.80 -5.10
CA PHE A 35 -9.64 28.18 -3.71
C PHE A 35 -8.94 29.52 -3.47
N VAL A 36 -7.73 29.71 -4.00
CA VAL A 36 -6.99 30.97 -3.90
C VAL A 36 -7.74 32.10 -4.61
N TYR A 37 -8.36 31.82 -5.76
CA TYR A 37 -9.18 32.81 -6.46
C TYR A 37 -10.37 33.29 -5.62
N ALA A 38 -11.09 32.35 -5.00
CA ALA A 38 -12.24 32.67 -4.15
C ALA A 38 -11.80 33.46 -2.90
N LEU A 39 -10.67 33.09 -2.26
CA LEU A 39 -10.11 33.82 -1.14
C LEU A 39 -9.70 35.25 -1.51
N ALA A 40 -8.94 35.41 -2.60
CA ALA A 40 -8.46 36.72 -3.02
C ALA A 40 -9.61 37.67 -3.39
N THR A 41 -10.58 37.17 -4.17
CA THR A 41 -11.75 37.97 -4.58
C THR A 41 -12.66 38.28 -3.40
N GLY A 42 -12.87 37.34 -2.47
CA GLY A 42 -13.67 37.53 -1.26
C GLY A 42 -13.07 38.56 -0.29
N ASN A 43 -11.74 38.71 -0.28
CA ASN A 43 -11.01 39.69 0.52
C ASN A 43 -10.61 40.96 -0.27
N ASN A 44 -11.18 41.18 -1.44
CA ASN A 44 -10.88 42.33 -2.32
C ASN A 44 -9.39 42.46 -2.70
N CYS A 45 -8.61 41.38 -2.68
CA CYS A 45 -7.25 41.35 -3.16
C CYS A 45 -7.20 41.21 -4.67
N LYS A 46 -6.24 41.86 -5.31
CA LYS A 46 -5.94 41.77 -6.73
C LYS A 46 -4.67 40.94 -6.92
N GLY A 47 -4.39 40.49 -8.16
CA GLY A 47 -3.19 39.71 -8.44
C GLY A 47 -3.42 38.54 -9.37
N SER A 48 -2.65 37.48 -9.17
CA SER A 48 -2.77 36.29 -9.99
C SER A 48 -2.37 35.01 -9.22
N VAL A 49 -2.86 33.87 -9.73
CA VAL A 49 -2.42 32.54 -9.30
C VAL A 49 -2.09 31.68 -10.52
N ILE A 50 -0.93 31.05 -10.49
CA ILE A 50 -0.40 30.24 -11.60
C ILE A 50 0.16 28.92 -11.10
N ASN A 51 -0.12 27.82 -11.81
CA ASN A 51 0.62 26.56 -11.64
C ASN A 51 1.93 26.61 -12.41
N ASN A 52 2.99 26.13 -11.80
CA ASN A 52 4.24 25.86 -12.48
C ASN A 52 4.82 24.50 -12.06
N THR A 53 5.92 24.07 -12.64
CA THR A 53 6.50 22.77 -12.33
C THR A 53 7.11 22.68 -10.92
N GLU A 54 7.17 23.79 -10.16
CA GLU A 54 7.62 23.84 -8.75
C GLU A 54 6.47 23.89 -7.74
N GLY A 55 5.22 24.07 -8.20
CA GLY A 55 4.06 24.19 -7.32
C GLY A 55 3.06 25.24 -7.79
N VAL A 56 2.68 26.16 -6.91
CA VAL A 56 1.77 27.28 -7.20
C VAL A 56 2.43 28.60 -6.79
N THR A 57 2.46 29.55 -7.70
CA THR A 57 2.86 30.93 -7.41
C THR A 57 1.60 31.81 -7.34
N ILE A 58 1.50 32.64 -6.29
CA ILE A 58 0.39 33.55 -6.05
C ILE A 58 0.96 34.95 -5.90
N HIS A 59 0.38 35.92 -6.58
CA HIS A 59 0.59 37.32 -6.36
C HIS A 59 -0.65 37.91 -5.71
N LEU A 60 -0.51 38.56 -4.55
CA LEU A 60 -1.59 39.25 -3.84
C LEU A 60 -1.21 40.72 -3.64
N GLU A 61 -2.07 41.60 -4.15
CA GLU A 61 -1.97 43.05 -4.00
C GLU A 61 -3.26 43.59 -3.38
N GLY A 62 -3.16 44.31 -2.26
CA GLY A 62 -4.29 44.80 -1.49
C GLY A 62 -3.85 45.42 -0.17
N ASP A 63 -4.79 45.65 0.74
CA ASP A 63 -4.45 46.06 2.10
C ASP A 63 -3.79 44.88 2.87
N ASP A 64 -2.87 45.20 3.78
CA ASP A 64 -2.05 44.20 4.45
C ASP A 64 -2.90 43.22 5.29
N GLN A 65 -3.99 43.67 5.91
CA GLN A 65 -4.89 42.83 6.72
C GLN A 65 -5.63 41.79 5.85
N SER A 66 -6.18 42.23 4.71
CA SER A 66 -6.85 41.33 3.75
C SER A 66 -5.92 40.29 3.17
N ILE A 67 -4.68 40.66 2.84
CA ILE A 67 -3.69 39.71 2.34
C ILE A 67 -3.30 38.72 3.45
N GLN A 68 -3.14 39.16 4.71
CA GLN A 68 -2.82 38.28 5.81
C GLN A 68 -3.92 37.26 6.07
N GLN A 69 -5.19 37.66 5.96
CA GLN A 69 -6.33 36.74 6.05
C GLN A 69 -6.28 35.66 4.93
N CYS A 70 -5.91 36.05 3.72
CA CYS A 70 -5.71 35.09 2.63
C CYS A 70 -4.58 34.10 2.93
N ILE A 71 -3.45 34.61 3.44
CA ILE A 71 -2.28 33.79 3.80
C ILE A 71 -2.64 32.79 4.91
N ASP A 72 -3.35 33.25 5.94
CA ASP A 72 -3.75 32.41 7.07
C ASP A 72 -4.77 31.34 6.62
N ALA A 73 -5.71 31.67 5.74
CA ALA A 73 -6.64 30.72 5.17
C ALA A 73 -5.91 29.68 4.28
N ILE A 74 -4.92 30.09 3.49
CA ILE A 74 -4.10 29.19 2.69
C ILE A 74 -3.37 28.19 3.60
N LYS A 75 -2.80 28.63 4.72
CA LYS A 75 -2.05 27.78 5.66
C LYS A 75 -2.95 26.81 6.45
N ASN A 76 -4.09 27.32 6.97
CA ASN A 76 -4.86 26.64 7.98
C ASN A 76 -6.11 25.92 7.46
N SER A 77 -6.58 26.27 6.26
CA SER A 77 -7.83 25.74 5.69
C SER A 77 -7.70 25.44 4.19
N PRO A 78 -6.63 24.77 3.73
CA PRO A 78 -6.47 24.44 2.30
C PRO A 78 -7.56 23.47 1.81
N PRO A 79 -7.75 23.33 0.50
CA PRO A 79 -8.66 22.35 -0.06
C PRO A 79 -8.38 20.94 0.48
N PRO A 80 -9.41 20.11 0.63
CA PRO A 80 -9.30 18.83 1.32
C PRO A 80 -8.24 17.84 0.82
N LEU A 81 -7.87 17.89 -0.47
CA LEU A 81 -6.82 17.05 -1.05
C LEU A 81 -5.46 17.74 -1.09
N ALA A 82 -5.41 19.04 -0.78
CA ALA A 82 -4.15 19.78 -0.77
C ALA A 82 -3.32 19.39 0.46
N LYS A 83 -2.02 19.20 0.22
CA LYS A 83 -1.04 18.99 1.29
C LYS A 83 0.11 19.96 1.04
N ILE A 84 0.13 21.05 1.80
CA ILE A 84 1.15 22.08 1.70
C ILE A 84 2.38 21.61 2.48
N ILE A 85 3.55 21.76 1.86
CA ILE A 85 4.84 21.34 2.43
C ILE A 85 5.66 22.55 2.82
N ASP A 86 5.74 23.52 1.90
CA ASP A 86 6.52 24.76 2.10
C ASP A 86 5.74 25.94 1.55
N ILE A 87 5.83 27.08 2.25
CA ILE A 87 5.29 28.36 1.82
C ILE A 87 6.38 29.41 1.98
N ARG A 88 6.78 30.02 0.87
CA ARG A 88 7.69 31.16 0.85
C ARG A 88 6.94 32.42 0.51
N ILE A 89 7.06 33.43 1.36
CA ILE A 89 6.38 34.72 1.24
C ILE A 89 7.42 35.80 1.05
N THR A 90 7.32 36.54 -0.04
CA THR A 90 8.24 37.62 -0.36
C THR A 90 7.46 38.89 -0.65
N LYS A 91 7.81 39.99 0.01
CA LYS A 91 7.21 41.31 -0.25
C LYS A 91 7.86 41.90 -1.50
N LEU A 92 7.03 42.41 -2.42
CA LEU A 92 7.46 42.99 -3.69
C LEU A 92 6.93 44.43 -3.83
N PRO A 93 7.49 45.24 -4.75
CA PRO A 93 6.89 46.51 -5.16
C PRO A 93 5.50 46.28 -5.76
N LEU A 94 4.62 47.29 -5.63
CA LEU A 94 3.29 47.23 -6.24
C LEU A 94 3.40 47.08 -7.76
N ASN A 95 2.57 46.18 -8.32
CA ASN A 95 2.53 45.90 -9.76
C ASN A 95 1.31 46.53 -10.47
N GLY A 96 0.31 47.00 -9.67
CA GLY A 96 -0.85 47.70 -10.20
C GLY A 96 -1.89 46.74 -10.80
N TYR A 97 -2.05 45.56 -10.23
CA TYR A 97 -3.11 44.62 -10.67
C TYR A 97 -4.50 45.26 -10.58
N THR A 98 -5.33 45.05 -11.61
CA THR A 98 -6.70 45.58 -11.66
C THR A 98 -7.75 44.60 -11.17
N ALA A 99 -7.48 43.30 -11.29
CA ALA A 99 -8.35 42.19 -10.85
C ALA A 99 -7.50 41.03 -10.36
N PHE A 100 -8.12 40.00 -9.77
CA PHE A 100 -7.47 38.74 -9.50
C PHE A 100 -7.75 37.74 -10.64
N THR A 101 -6.71 37.10 -11.16
CA THR A 101 -6.81 36.20 -12.33
C THR A 101 -6.14 34.85 -12.08
N ILE A 102 -6.64 33.82 -12.75
CA ILE A 102 -5.93 32.54 -12.86
C ILE A 102 -5.20 32.52 -14.20
N GLU A 103 -3.90 32.39 -14.16
CA GLU A 103 -3.06 32.34 -15.34
C GLU A 103 -2.87 30.91 -15.85
N GLU A 104 -2.47 30.76 -17.12
CA GLU A 104 -2.12 29.48 -17.72
C GLU A 104 -0.86 28.90 -17.06
N SER A 105 -0.79 27.60 -16.97
CA SER A 105 0.35 26.90 -16.33
C SER A 105 1.65 27.16 -17.09
N GLN A 106 2.74 27.32 -16.36
CA GLN A 106 4.09 27.57 -16.92
C GLN A 106 5.03 26.41 -16.61
N ILE A 107 5.88 26.06 -17.56
CA ILE A 107 6.96 25.10 -17.39
C ILE A 107 8.18 25.90 -16.93
N THR A 108 8.64 25.62 -15.71
CA THR A 108 9.90 26.15 -15.14
C THR A 108 11.01 25.12 -15.27
N THR A 109 12.23 25.46 -14.88
CA THR A 109 13.43 24.63 -15.05
C THR A 109 13.43 23.34 -14.23
N CYS A 110 12.66 23.26 -13.13
CA CYS A 110 12.58 22.09 -12.25
C CYS A 110 11.15 21.56 -12.15
N LYS A 111 10.98 20.22 -12.13
CA LYS A 111 9.71 19.55 -11.91
C LYS A 111 9.60 19.09 -10.44
N ASP A 112 9.21 19.99 -9.53
CA ASP A 112 9.09 19.74 -8.08
C ASP A 112 7.64 19.62 -7.58
N THR A 113 6.68 19.51 -8.51
CA THR A 113 5.25 19.36 -8.18
C THR A 113 4.92 17.91 -7.88
N PHE A 114 4.10 17.70 -6.85
CA PHE A 114 3.60 16.37 -6.50
C PHE A 114 2.24 16.09 -7.14
N ILE A 115 2.04 14.83 -7.49
CA ILE A 115 0.80 14.34 -8.09
C ILE A 115 -0.11 13.81 -6.96
N PRO A 116 -1.38 14.24 -6.89
CA PRO A 116 -2.32 13.65 -5.95
C PRO A 116 -2.68 12.22 -6.34
N PRO A 117 -2.95 11.34 -5.37
CA PRO A 117 -3.45 9.99 -5.62
C PRO A 117 -4.88 10.00 -6.19
N ASP A 118 -5.28 8.88 -6.76
CA ASP A 118 -6.68 8.61 -7.10
C ASP A 118 -7.50 8.42 -5.83
N VAL A 119 -8.65 9.09 -5.74
CA VAL A 119 -9.54 9.04 -4.58
C VAL A 119 -10.98 8.75 -4.98
N ALA A 120 -11.79 8.31 -4.02
CA ALA A 120 -13.21 8.07 -4.20
C ALA A 120 -13.95 9.35 -4.60
N ILE A 121 -15.13 9.19 -5.24
CA ILE A 121 -16.01 10.34 -5.50
C ILE A 121 -16.49 10.96 -4.19
N CYS A 122 -16.64 12.28 -4.17
CA CYS A 122 -17.21 13.02 -3.02
C CYS A 122 -18.73 12.92 -2.99
N ASN A 123 -19.33 13.26 -1.85
CA ASN A 123 -20.78 13.17 -1.67
C ASN A 123 -21.54 13.98 -2.70
N GLU A 124 -21.08 15.20 -3.02
CA GLU A 124 -21.75 16.07 -4.00
C GLU A 124 -21.69 15.47 -5.42
N CYS A 125 -20.62 14.77 -5.79
CA CYS A 125 -20.57 14.05 -7.07
C CYS A 125 -21.43 12.80 -7.06
N HIS A 126 -21.55 12.12 -5.91
CA HIS A 126 -22.46 11.01 -5.71
C HIS A 126 -23.93 11.47 -5.87
N ASP A 127 -24.31 12.57 -5.20
CA ASP A 127 -25.66 13.09 -5.23
C ASP A 127 -26.05 13.55 -6.65
N GLU A 128 -25.17 14.28 -7.35
CA GLU A 128 -25.38 14.65 -8.76
C GLU A 128 -25.52 13.43 -9.68
N PHE A 129 -24.84 12.33 -9.40
CA PHE A 129 -24.94 11.11 -10.20
C PHE A 129 -26.32 10.46 -10.08
N PHE A 130 -26.99 10.56 -8.92
CA PHE A 130 -28.33 10.03 -8.68
C PHE A 130 -29.47 11.05 -8.81
N ASP A 131 -29.17 12.33 -9.06
CA ASP A 131 -30.16 13.37 -9.26
C ASP A 131 -30.64 13.36 -10.72
N SER A 132 -31.89 12.92 -10.95
CA SER A 132 -32.51 12.84 -12.27
C SER A 132 -32.68 14.19 -12.97
N THR A 133 -32.57 15.31 -12.23
CA THR A 133 -32.61 16.66 -12.79
C THR A 133 -31.25 17.17 -13.26
N ASN A 134 -30.17 16.49 -12.85
CA ASN A 134 -28.80 16.87 -13.16
C ASN A 134 -28.39 16.33 -14.55
N ARG A 135 -27.68 17.14 -15.33
CA ARG A 135 -27.19 16.75 -16.66
C ARG A 135 -26.15 15.60 -16.62
N ARG A 136 -25.64 15.22 -15.44
CA ARG A 136 -24.76 14.08 -15.18
C ARG A 136 -25.47 12.92 -14.50
N TYR A 137 -26.79 12.94 -14.50
CA TYR A 137 -27.57 11.79 -14.04
C TYR A 137 -27.08 10.51 -14.72
N HIS A 138 -26.72 9.52 -13.92
CA HIS A 138 -26.13 8.24 -14.35
C HIS A 138 -24.89 8.33 -15.26
N TYR A 139 -24.15 9.48 -15.22
CA TYR A 139 -22.90 9.58 -15.95
C TYR A 139 -21.71 9.05 -15.10
N PRO A 140 -21.12 7.87 -15.45
CA PRO A 140 -20.23 7.12 -14.55
C PRO A 140 -18.83 7.73 -14.38
N PHE A 141 -18.48 8.78 -15.12
CA PHE A 141 -17.21 9.50 -14.97
C PHE A 141 -17.39 10.88 -14.32
N THR A 142 -18.49 11.06 -13.58
CA THR A 142 -18.75 12.29 -12.82
C THR A 142 -17.66 12.49 -11.76
N THR A 143 -17.04 13.68 -11.77
CA THR A 143 -15.94 14.07 -10.88
C THR A 143 -15.88 15.59 -10.72
N CYS A 144 -15.13 16.06 -9.71
CA CYS A 144 -14.84 17.49 -9.50
C CYS A 144 -13.38 17.69 -9.06
N THR A 145 -13.02 18.90 -8.61
CA THR A 145 -11.66 19.21 -8.14
C THR A 145 -11.24 18.41 -6.89
N HIS A 146 -12.19 17.88 -6.11
CA HIS A 146 -11.95 17.21 -4.85
C HIS A 146 -12.01 15.69 -4.89
N CYS A 147 -12.25 15.06 -6.07
CA CYS A 147 -12.50 13.62 -6.14
C CYS A 147 -12.12 13.02 -7.50
N GLY A 148 -12.13 11.68 -7.59
CA GLY A 148 -11.92 10.93 -8.81
C GLY A 148 -10.47 10.69 -9.18
N PRO A 149 -10.20 10.32 -10.44
CA PRO A 149 -8.88 9.92 -10.91
C PRO A 149 -7.91 11.11 -11.01
N ARG A 150 -6.64 10.83 -10.69
CA ARG A 150 -5.52 11.77 -10.77
C ARG A 150 -4.29 11.05 -11.32
N PHE A 151 -3.65 10.21 -10.49
CA PHE A 151 -2.43 9.48 -10.83
C PHE A 151 -2.67 8.49 -11.99
N SER A 152 -3.76 7.76 -11.98
CA SER A 152 -4.07 6.77 -13.02
C SER A 152 -4.22 7.37 -14.42
N ILE A 153 -4.46 8.68 -14.54
CA ILE A 153 -4.70 9.35 -15.84
C ILE A 153 -3.57 10.27 -16.29
N ILE A 154 -2.53 10.49 -15.46
CA ILE A 154 -1.48 11.46 -15.76
C ILE A 154 -0.36 10.85 -16.61
N ASP A 155 0.05 11.56 -17.67
CA ASP A 155 1.17 11.21 -18.53
C ASP A 155 2.41 12.08 -18.26
N ASP A 156 2.21 13.35 -17.90
CA ASP A 156 3.31 14.28 -17.57
C ASP A 156 2.81 15.44 -16.68
N ILE A 157 3.72 16.27 -16.16
CA ILE A 157 3.43 17.49 -15.41
C ILE A 157 3.86 18.74 -16.22
N PRO A 158 3.18 19.89 -16.01
CA PRO A 158 2.14 20.18 -15.01
C PRO A 158 0.83 19.40 -15.24
N TYR A 159 0.03 19.22 -14.17
CA TYR A 159 -1.24 18.52 -14.23
C TYR A 159 -2.29 19.35 -14.98
N ASP A 160 -2.35 19.17 -16.29
CA ASP A 160 -3.30 19.81 -17.20
C ASP A 160 -3.96 18.76 -18.11
N ARG A 161 -5.12 19.07 -18.69
CA ARG A 161 -5.88 18.11 -19.51
C ARG A 161 -5.05 17.52 -20.66
N ALA A 162 -4.22 18.34 -21.30
CA ALA A 162 -3.33 17.94 -22.40
C ALA A 162 -2.29 16.89 -21.99
N THR A 163 -1.87 16.88 -20.74
CA THR A 163 -0.91 15.93 -20.16
C THR A 163 -1.57 14.77 -19.42
N THR A 164 -2.86 14.52 -19.69
CA THR A 164 -3.62 13.39 -19.16
C THR A 164 -4.26 12.57 -20.25
N SER A 165 -4.75 11.36 -19.95
CA SER A 165 -5.56 10.57 -20.89
C SER A 165 -6.88 11.24 -21.30
N MET A 166 -7.27 12.35 -20.65
CA MET A 166 -8.43 13.15 -21.04
C MET A 166 -8.20 14.05 -22.26
N ARG A 167 -6.96 14.14 -22.77
CA ARG A 167 -6.64 14.85 -24.02
C ARG A 167 -7.47 14.38 -25.22
N SER A 168 -7.85 13.10 -25.22
CA SER A 168 -8.68 12.48 -26.27
C SER A 168 -10.17 12.85 -26.20
N PHE A 169 -10.60 13.59 -25.16
CA PHE A 169 -12.00 13.96 -24.91
C PHE A 169 -12.18 15.48 -24.85
N PRO A 170 -12.32 16.18 -26.00
CA PRO A 170 -12.54 17.63 -26.02
C PRO A 170 -13.85 17.97 -25.31
N MET A 171 -13.84 19.01 -24.46
CA MET A 171 -15.03 19.41 -23.71
C MET A 171 -16.11 19.99 -24.62
N CYS A 172 -17.36 19.61 -24.40
CA CYS A 172 -18.52 20.32 -24.98
C CYS A 172 -18.65 21.72 -24.38
N SER A 173 -19.47 22.60 -24.99
CA SER A 173 -19.68 23.99 -24.56
C SER A 173 -20.06 24.09 -23.07
N ASN A 174 -20.96 23.24 -22.58
CA ASN A 174 -21.41 23.25 -21.19
C ASN A 174 -20.27 22.85 -20.23
N CYS A 175 -19.49 21.79 -20.52
CA CYS A 175 -18.36 21.39 -19.71
C CYS A 175 -17.24 22.45 -19.74
N LEU A 176 -17.04 23.12 -20.86
CA LEU A 176 -16.07 24.21 -20.98
C LEU A 176 -16.50 25.44 -20.18
N ALA A 177 -17.80 25.78 -20.18
CA ALA A 177 -18.34 26.85 -19.36
C ALA A 177 -18.13 26.60 -17.87
N GLU A 178 -18.41 25.39 -17.38
CA GLU A 178 -18.12 24.99 -15.98
C GLU A 178 -16.61 25.03 -15.67
N TYR A 179 -15.79 24.54 -16.59
CA TYR A 179 -14.33 24.54 -16.45
C TYR A 179 -13.74 25.95 -16.33
N ARG A 180 -14.36 26.94 -17.00
CA ARG A 180 -13.91 28.33 -16.98
C ARG A 180 -14.59 29.20 -15.91
N ASN A 181 -15.65 28.72 -15.26
CA ASN A 181 -16.38 29.48 -14.26
C ASN A 181 -15.74 29.28 -12.87
N PRO A 182 -15.10 30.32 -12.27
CA PRO A 182 -14.44 30.22 -10.99
C PRO A 182 -15.38 29.93 -9.80
N LEU A 183 -16.68 30.14 -9.95
CA LEU A 183 -17.69 29.80 -8.94
C LEU A 183 -18.18 28.34 -9.05
N ASN A 184 -17.76 27.61 -10.08
CA ASN A 184 -18.18 26.24 -10.28
C ASN A 184 -17.16 25.27 -9.65
N ARG A 185 -17.64 24.25 -8.93
CA ARG A 185 -16.79 23.21 -8.29
C ARG A 185 -15.98 22.39 -9.30
N ARG A 186 -16.22 22.54 -10.60
CA ARG A 186 -15.43 21.94 -11.70
C ARG A 186 -14.48 22.92 -12.38
N PHE A 187 -14.31 24.09 -11.80
CA PHE A 187 -13.36 25.07 -12.30
C PHE A 187 -11.95 24.48 -12.38
N HIS A 188 -11.36 24.48 -13.57
CA HIS A 188 -10.06 23.84 -13.87
C HIS A 188 -9.95 22.35 -13.49
N THR A 189 -11.07 21.62 -13.41
CA THR A 189 -11.07 20.17 -13.20
C THR A 189 -10.65 19.45 -14.47
N GLN A 190 -9.45 18.90 -14.52
CA GLN A 190 -8.90 18.30 -15.76
C GLN A 190 -9.73 17.10 -16.26
N PRO A 191 -10.24 16.18 -15.41
CA PRO A 191 -11.10 15.09 -15.85
C PRO A 191 -12.57 15.47 -16.04
N ASN A 192 -12.95 16.78 -16.02
CA ASN A 192 -14.33 17.22 -16.23
C ASN A 192 -14.88 16.73 -17.58
N ALA A 193 -16.07 16.10 -17.56
CA ALA A 193 -16.76 15.58 -18.70
C ALA A 193 -18.26 15.37 -18.41
N CYS A 194 -19.04 15.00 -19.43
CA CYS A 194 -20.43 14.53 -19.32
C CYS A 194 -20.69 13.48 -20.42
N SER A 195 -21.89 12.92 -20.45
CA SER A 195 -22.30 11.89 -21.42
C SER A 195 -22.14 12.31 -22.90
N VAL A 196 -22.05 13.62 -23.19
CA VAL A 196 -21.87 14.13 -24.58
C VAL A 196 -20.39 14.16 -24.99
N CYS A 197 -19.47 14.38 -24.05
CA CYS A 197 -18.07 14.68 -24.40
C CYS A 197 -17.03 13.85 -23.65
N GLY A 198 -17.45 12.93 -22.80
CA GLY A 198 -16.54 12.16 -21.97
C GLY A 198 -16.46 10.70 -22.34
N PRO A 199 -15.73 9.92 -21.53
CA PRO A 199 -15.61 8.49 -21.72
C PRO A 199 -16.94 7.75 -21.60
N GLU A 200 -17.00 6.57 -22.23
CA GLU A 200 -18.17 5.70 -22.27
C GLU A 200 -17.80 4.27 -21.92
N TYR A 201 -18.69 3.59 -21.19
CA TYR A 201 -18.58 2.16 -20.91
C TYR A 201 -19.09 1.31 -22.06
N ARG A 202 -18.56 0.09 -22.17
CA ARG A 202 -19.02 -0.96 -23.05
C ARG A 202 -19.05 -2.29 -22.31
N LEU A 203 -20.11 -3.07 -22.54
CA LEU A 203 -20.16 -4.48 -22.17
C LEU A 203 -19.73 -5.30 -23.39
N CYS A 204 -18.75 -6.19 -23.18
CA CYS A 204 -18.22 -7.06 -24.21
C CYS A 204 -18.34 -8.53 -23.78
N ASP A 205 -18.40 -9.45 -24.74
CA ASP A 205 -18.25 -10.88 -24.50
C ASP A 205 -16.78 -11.27 -24.20
N SER A 206 -16.52 -12.56 -23.96
CA SER A 206 -15.19 -13.08 -23.67
C SER A 206 -14.17 -12.87 -24.81
N SER A 207 -14.63 -12.63 -26.04
CA SER A 207 -13.77 -12.31 -27.19
C SER A 207 -13.45 -10.82 -27.34
N GLY A 208 -14.01 -9.95 -26.48
CA GLY A 208 -13.90 -8.50 -26.57
C GLY A 208 -14.87 -7.84 -27.53
N LYS A 209 -15.82 -8.58 -28.13
CA LYS A 209 -16.86 -8.02 -28.99
C LYS A 209 -17.91 -7.28 -28.17
N THR A 210 -18.18 -6.02 -28.54
CA THR A 210 -19.15 -5.17 -27.85
C THR A 210 -20.58 -5.70 -28.00
N ILE A 211 -21.30 -5.83 -26.87
CA ILE A 211 -22.69 -6.25 -26.76
C ILE A 211 -23.60 -5.04 -26.52
N LEU A 212 -23.22 -4.17 -25.55
CA LEU A 212 -24.00 -2.99 -25.14
C LEU A 212 -23.07 -1.78 -24.95
N THR A 213 -23.65 -0.57 -25.19
CA THR A 213 -22.95 0.72 -25.01
C THR A 213 -23.71 1.70 -24.13
N GLN A 214 -25.03 1.52 -23.96
CA GLN A 214 -25.83 2.38 -23.09
C GLN A 214 -25.62 2.02 -21.63
N PHE A 215 -25.22 2.98 -20.79
CA PHE A 215 -24.76 2.72 -19.43
C PHE A 215 -25.83 2.05 -18.54
N ASP A 216 -27.08 2.53 -18.55
CA ASP A 216 -28.14 1.93 -17.72
C ASP A 216 -28.44 0.49 -18.14
N ALA A 217 -28.48 0.21 -19.45
CA ALA A 217 -28.65 -1.14 -19.97
C ALA A 217 -27.46 -2.06 -19.60
N ILE A 218 -26.22 -1.51 -19.64
CA ILE A 218 -25.04 -2.23 -19.17
C ILE A 218 -25.20 -2.59 -17.68
N MET A 219 -25.63 -1.65 -16.83
CA MET A 219 -25.78 -1.88 -15.40
C MET A 219 -26.85 -2.93 -15.06
N GLU A 220 -27.98 -2.90 -15.75
CA GLU A 220 -29.02 -3.94 -15.61
C GLU A 220 -28.47 -5.32 -16.00
N GLN A 221 -27.81 -5.41 -17.14
CA GLN A 221 -27.23 -6.66 -17.61
C GLN A 221 -26.09 -7.15 -16.70
N VAL A 222 -25.19 -6.29 -16.23
CA VAL A 222 -24.09 -6.65 -15.34
C VAL A 222 -24.62 -7.18 -14.00
N LYS A 223 -25.64 -6.55 -13.39
CA LYS A 223 -26.26 -7.06 -12.17
C LYS A 223 -26.87 -8.45 -12.35
N ALA A 224 -27.44 -8.74 -13.54
CA ALA A 224 -27.95 -10.06 -13.87
C ALA A 224 -26.80 -11.08 -14.05
N LEU A 225 -25.77 -10.71 -14.83
CA LEU A 225 -24.61 -11.56 -15.11
C LEU A 225 -23.83 -11.94 -13.85
N LEU A 226 -23.61 -11.01 -12.93
CA LEU A 226 -22.83 -11.26 -11.70
C LEU A 226 -23.40 -12.38 -10.84
N LYS A 227 -24.67 -12.75 -10.97
CA LYS A 227 -25.29 -13.86 -10.21
C LYS A 227 -24.72 -15.23 -10.60
N ASP A 228 -24.38 -15.41 -11.88
CA ASP A 228 -24.04 -16.73 -12.44
C ASP A 228 -22.76 -16.74 -13.28
N HIS A 229 -22.11 -15.57 -13.47
CA HIS A 229 -20.94 -15.41 -14.33
C HIS A 229 -19.85 -14.60 -13.64
N ILE A 230 -18.64 -14.76 -14.14
CA ILE A 230 -17.45 -13.95 -13.75
C ILE A 230 -17.31 -12.81 -14.76
N VAL A 231 -17.28 -11.59 -14.26
CA VAL A 231 -17.18 -10.37 -15.09
C VAL A 231 -15.89 -9.62 -14.76
N ALA A 232 -15.08 -9.30 -15.79
CA ALA A 232 -13.98 -8.37 -15.64
C ALA A 232 -14.48 -6.93 -15.77
N ILE A 233 -14.27 -6.11 -14.75
CA ILE A 233 -14.74 -4.72 -14.69
C ILE A 233 -13.53 -3.78 -14.65
N LYS A 234 -13.37 -2.93 -15.66
CA LYS A 234 -12.33 -1.89 -15.70
C LYS A 234 -12.65 -0.81 -14.67
N SER A 235 -11.81 -0.68 -13.66
CA SER A 235 -11.90 0.30 -12.59
C SER A 235 -10.90 1.44 -12.82
N VAL A 236 -10.58 2.25 -11.78
CA VAL A 236 -9.69 3.41 -11.89
C VAL A 236 -8.25 3.00 -12.22
N GLY A 237 -7.71 2.00 -11.53
CA GLY A 237 -6.31 1.60 -11.65
C GLY A 237 -6.05 0.30 -12.42
N GLY A 238 -7.07 -0.41 -12.87
CA GLY A 238 -6.99 -1.68 -13.58
C GLY A 238 -8.30 -2.42 -13.58
N TYR A 239 -8.28 -3.68 -14.04
CA TYR A 239 -9.46 -4.55 -14.06
C TYR A 239 -9.63 -5.28 -12.73
N HIS A 240 -10.90 -5.43 -12.30
CA HIS A 240 -11.32 -6.34 -11.23
C HIS A 240 -12.08 -7.52 -11.80
N LEU A 241 -11.93 -8.69 -11.19
CA LEU A 241 -12.81 -9.83 -11.39
C LEU A 241 -13.93 -9.77 -10.36
N ALA A 242 -15.16 -9.82 -10.82
CA ALA A 242 -16.35 -9.69 -9.99
C ALA A 242 -17.34 -10.84 -10.23
N CYS A 243 -17.99 -11.31 -9.17
CA CYS A 243 -19.17 -12.17 -9.19
C CYS A 243 -19.92 -12.05 -7.85
N ASP A 244 -21.14 -12.60 -7.74
CA ASP A 244 -21.87 -12.64 -6.49
C ASP A 244 -21.14 -13.54 -5.47
N ALA A 245 -20.76 -12.96 -4.34
CA ALA A 245 -20.07 -13.68 -3.27
C ALA A 245 -20.93 -14.76 -2.59
N ARG A 246 -22.25 -14.74 -2.77
CA ARG A 246 -23.19 -15.76 -2.25
C ARG A 246 -23.30 -16.99 -3.13
N SER A 247 -22.85 -16.91 -4.38
CA SER A 247 -22.91 -18.01 -5.35
C SER A 247 -21.72 -18.95 -5.15
N ASP A 248 -21.89 -20.07 -4.43
CA ASP A 248 -20.84 -21.08 -4.28
C ASP A 248 -20.27 -21.52 -5.63
N ARG A 249 -21.15 -21.68 -6.64
CA ARG A 249 -20.75 -22.05 -8.00
C ARG A 249 -19.78 -21.01 -8.60
N CYS A 250 -20.12 -19.72 -8.56
CA CYS A 250 -19.30 -18.67 -9.16
C CYS A 250 -17.98 -18.51 -8.41
N VAL A 251 -17.99 -18.56 -7.08
CA VAL A 251 -16.80 -18.44 -6.26
C VAL A 251 -15.84 -19.60 -6.49
N THR A 252 -16.36 -20.84 -6.55
CA THR A 252 -15.55 -22.03 -6.85
C THR A 252 -14.97 -21.94 -8.25
N LEU A 253 -15.78 -21.60 -9.26
CA LEU A 253 -15.34 -21.43 -10.63
C LEU A 253 -14.24 -20.34 -10.76
N LEU A 254 -14.40 -19.22 -10.05
CA LEU A 254 -13.38 -18.15 -10.02
C LEU A 254 -12.06 -18.66 -9.41
N ARG A 255 -12.12 -19.48 -8.34
CA ARG A 255 -10.92 -20.09 -7.75
C ARG A 255 -10.22 -21.02 -8.72
N GLU A 256 -10.97 -21.89 -9.38
CA GLU A 256 -10.44 -22.83 -10.38
C GLU A 256 -9.78 -22.08 -11.54
N ARG A 257 -10.52 -21.18 -12.20
CA ARG A 257 -10.02 -20.44 -13.38
C ARG A 257 -8.83 -19.52 -13.06
N LYS A 258 -8.80 -18.96 -11.84
CA LYS A 258 -7.69 -18.10 -11.38
C LYS A 258 -6.54 -18.91 -10.79
N ASN A 259 -6.66 -20.22 -10.65
CA ASN A 259 -5.71 -21.10 -9.94
C ASN A 259 -5.34 -20.54 -8.55
N ARG A 260 -6.37 -20.21 -7.76
CA ARG A 260 -6.23 -19.55 -6.45
C ARG A 260 -7.05 -20.30 -5.39
N PRO A 261 -6.60 -21.49 -4.94
CA PRO A 261 -7.41 -22.35 -4.07
C PRO A 261 -7.61 -21.77 -2.66
N PHE A 262 -6.62 -21.11 -2.07
CA PHE A 262 -6.70 -20.62 -0.67
C PHE A 262 -6.81 -19.10 -0.53
N LYS A 263 -5.91 -18.33 -1.13
CA LYS A 263 -5.80 -16.86 -0.92
C LYS A 263 -7.18 -16.18 -0.93
N PRO A 264 -7.60 -15.45 0.14
CA PRO A 264 -8.96 -14.94 0.25
C PRO A 264 -9.27 -13.90 -0.85
N PHE A 265 -10.54 -13.80 -1.22
CA PHE A 265 -11.06 -12.73 -2.07
C PHE A 265 -11.57 -11.58 -1.21
N ALA A 266 -11.35 -10.35 -1.65
CA ALA A 266 -12.01 -9.20 -1.07
C ALA A 266 -13.47 -9.12 -1.54
N ILE A 267 -14.34 -8.64 -0.65
CA ILE A 267 -15.74 -8.36 -0.98
C ILE A 267 -16.00 -6.86 -0.99
N MET A 268 -16.94 -6.46 -1.85
CA MET A 268 -17.51 -5.12 -1.85
C MET A 268 -18.94 -5.18 -1.32
N VAL A 269 -19.28 -4.28 -0.40
CA VAL A 269 -20.60 -4.13 0.19
C VAL A 269 -21.09 -2.69 0.05
N SER A 270 -22.40 -2.48 0.13
CA SER A 270 -23.03 -1.17 -0.11
C SER A 270 -22.68 -0.11 0.94
N SER A 271 -22.62 -0.50 2.21
CA SER A 271 -22.46 0.43 3.34
C SER A 271 -21.91 -0.25 4.60
N ILE A 272 -21.51 0.58 5.57
CA ILE A 272 -21.07 0.11 6.89
C ILE A 272 -22.23 -0.54 7.66
N GLU A 273 -23.43 0.02 7.58
CA GLU A 273 -24.61 -0.48 8.29
C GLU A 273 -24.94 -1.92 7.87
N PHE A 274 -24.83 -2.21 6.57
CA PHE A 274 -24.98 -3.56 6.07
C PHE A 274 -23.83 -4.47 6.51
N LEU A 275 -22.58 -3.98 6.46
CA LEU A 275 -21.41 -4.73 6.92
C LEU A 275 -21.52 -5.15 8.39
N GLU A 276 -22.00 -4.27 9.27
CA GLU A 276 -22.17 -4.53 10.71
C GLU A 276 -23.19 -5.64 11.01
N THR A 277 -24.03 -6.01 10.05
CA THR A 277 -24.96 -7.15 10.24
C THR A 277 -24.25 -8.51 10.30
N PHE A 278 -23.03 -8.63 9.83
CA PHE A 278 -22.28 -9.90 9.78
C PHE A 278 -20.77 -9.77 10.16
N CYS A 279 -20.25 -8.57 10.40
CA CYS A 279 -18.89 -8.31 10.84
C CYS A 279 -18.85 -7.49 12.12
N SER A 280 -17.77 -7.65 12.90
CA SER A 280 -17.41 -6.70 13.98
C SER A 280 -16.52 -5.61 13.41
N VAL A 281 -16.99 -4.37 13.38
CA VAL A 281 -16.25 -3.24 12.80
C VAL A 281 -15.92 -2.23 13.91
N THR A 282 -14.63 -2.00 14.14
CA THR A 282 -14.16 -0.98 15.09
C THR A 282 -14.34 0.44 14.55
N ALA A 283 -14.26 1.45 15.40
CA ALA A 283 -14.33 2.85 14.98
C ALA A 283 -13.22 3.21 13.98
N ARG A 284 -12.01 2.69 14.19
CA ARG A 284 -10.86 2.93 13.32
C ARG A 284 -11.00 2.26 11.95
N GLU A 285 -11.53 1.04 11.91
CA GLU A 285 -11.84 0.34 10.67
C GLU A 285 -12.93 1.05 9.85
N LYS A 286 -13.97 1.59 10.50
CA LYS A 286 -14.99 2.43 9.86
C LYS A 286 -14.37 3.69 9.22
N GLU A 287 -13.51 4.37 9.97
CA GLU A 287 -12.81 5.55 9.47
C GLU A 287 -11.99 5.23 8.21
N LEU A 288 -11.25 4.12 8.20
CA LEU A 288 -10.49 3.67 7.03
C LEU A 288 -11.40 3.33 5.85
N LEU A 289 -12.46 2.54 6.06
CA LEU A 289 -13.41 2.15 5.02
C LEU A 289 -14.11 3.36 4.39
N GLN A 290 -14.39 4.41 5.18
CA GLN A 290 -15.07 5.62 4.73
C GLN A 290 -14.11 6.73 4.29
N SER A 291 -12.79 6.53 4.45
CA SER A 291 -11.78 7.49 4.00
C SER A 291 -11.87 7.74 2.47
N ARG A 292 -11.24 8.79 2.01
CA ARG A 292 -11.20 9.13 0.57
C ARG A 292 -10.44 8.11 -0.25
N GLU A 293 -9.48 7.47 0.38
CA GLU A 293 -8.63 6.44 -0.18
C GLU A 293 -9.41 5.15 -0.44
N ARG A 294 -10.47 4.87 0.38
CA ARG A 294 -11.30 3.65 0.26
C ARG A 294 -10.46 2.37 0.12
N PRO A 295 -9.54 2.07 1.04
CA PRO A 295 -8.76 0.84 0.98
C PRO A 295 -9.64 -0.39 1.22
N ILE A 296 -9.13 -1.57 0.86
CA ILE A 296 -9.61 -2.83 1.40
C ILE A 296 -9.16 -2.91 2.86
N VAL A 297 -10.07 -3.17 3.79
CA VAL A 297 -9.77 -3.35 5.21
C VAL A 297 -10.09 -4.77 5.63
N LEU A 298 -9.17 -5.44 6.35
CA LEU A 298 -9.38 -6.78 6.88
C LEU A 298 -10.22 -6.70 8.14
N ILE A 299 -11.48 -7.18 8.07
CA ILE A 299 -12.50 -7.08 9.13
C ILE A 299 -12.84 -8.46 9.69
N LYS A 300 -13.06 -8.54 10.99
CA LYS A 300 -13.43 -9.78 11.68
C LYS A 300 -14.88 -10.18 11.36
N LEU A 301 -15.07 -11.42 10.90
CA LEU A 301 -16.39 -12.02 10.69
C LEU A 301 -17.04 -12.45 12.02
N ASN A 302 -18.34 -12.15 12.17
CA ASN A 302 -19.17 -12.68 13.25
C ASN A 302 -19.97 -13.90 12.75
N LYS A 303 -20.43 -13.81 11.50
CA LYS A 303 -21.16 -14.90 10.82
C LYS A 303 -20.90 -14.83 9.32
N THR A 304 -20.91 -15.99 8.68
CA THR A 304 -20.77 -16.08 7.22
C THR A 304 -22.16 -16.04 6.58
N ILE A 305 -22.40 -15.08 5.68
CA ILE A 305 -23.65 -14.91 4.91
C ILE A 305 -23.42 -15.00 3.40
N PHE A 306 -22.25 -15.42 3.00
CA PHE A 306 -21.76 -15.63 1.63
C PHE A 306 -21.06 -16.99 1.56
N SER A 307 -20.58 -17.37 0.38
CA SER A 307 -19.87 -18.65 0.17
C SER A 307 -18.64 -18.78 1.09
N THR A 308 -18.49 -19.90 1.76
CA THR A 308 -17.31 -20.22 2.57
C THR A 308 -16.03 -20.25 1.74
N HIS A 309 -16.16 -20.43 0.44
CA HIS A 309 -15.03 -20.36 -0.50
C HIS A 309 -14.49 -18.95 -0.73
N VAL A 310 -15.13 -17.87 -0.24
CA VAL A 310 -14.60 -16.50 -0.35
C VAL A 310 -13.33 -16.31 0.50
N ALA A 311 -13.32 -16.84 1.72
CA ALA A 311 -12.18 -16.79 2.65
C ALA A 311 -12.10 -18.13 3.42
N PRO A 312 -11.58 -19.20 2.78
CA PRO A 312 -11.56 -20.53 3.38
C PRO A 312 -10.77 -20.53 4.69
N HIS A 313 -11.39 -21.04 5.76
CA HIS A 313 -10.79 -21.22 7.07
C HIS A 313 -10.33 -19.95 7.79
N LEU A 314 -10.67 -18.75 7.29
CA LEU A 314 -10.20 -17.48 7.85
C LEU A 314 -11.31 -16.74 8.60
N THR A 315 -10.97 -16.17 9.75
CA THR A 315 -11.86 -15.35 10.59
C THR A 315 -11.93 -13.89 10.09
N TYR A 316 -10.94 -13.44 9.31
CA TYR A 316 -10.89 -12.09 8.78
C TYR A 316 -11.06 -12.08 7.25
N ILE A 317 -11.83 -11.11 6.77
CA ILE A 317 -12.09 -10.91 5.34
C ILE A 317 -11.73 -9.50 4.89
N GLY A 318 -11.19 -9.38 3.67
CA GLY A 318 -11.00 -8.08 3.03
C GLY A 318 -12.32 -7.49 2.58
N VAL A 319 -12.65 -6.30 3.06
CA VAL A 319 -13.88 -5.57 2.74
C VAL A 319 -13.54 -4.22 2.14
N MET A 320 -14.26 -3.81 1.10
CA MET A 320 -14.19 -2.47 0.53
C MET A 320 -15.58 -1.88 0.30
N LEU A 321 -15.68 -0.56 0.33
CA LEU A 321 -16.87 0.19 -0.06
C LEU A 321 -16.73 0.73 -1.49
N PRO A 322 -17.83 1.02 -2.19
CA PRO A 322 -17.81 1.67 -3.51
C PRO A 322 -17.03 3.00 -3.49
N TYR A 323 -16.25 3.26 -4.53
CA TYR A 323 -15.47 4.48 -4.69
C TYR A 323 -15.61 5.14 -6.07
N THR A 324 -16.30 4.47 -7.01
CA THR A 324 -16.64 5.03 -8.33
C THR A 324 -18.15 5.04 -8.53
N PRO A 325 -18.71 5.95 -9.41
CA PRO A 325 -20.13 5.95 -9.71
C PRO A 325 -20.62 4.60 -10.25
N PHE A 326 -19.81 3.89 -11.05
CA PHE A 326 -20.12 2.54 -11.54
C PHE A 326 -20.39 1.58 -10.38
N GLN A 327 -19.49 1.56 -9.37
CA GLN A 327 -19.62 0.66 -8.23
C GLN A 327 -20.83 1.02 -7.36
N TYR A 328 -21.12 2.31 -7.13
CA TYR A 328 -22.34 2.71 -6.44
C TYR A 328 -23.60 2.24 -7.15
N MET A 329 -23.60 2.26 -8.51
CA MET A 329 -24.75 1.79 -9.30
C MET A 329 -24.95 0.28 -9.20
N LEU A 330 -23.94 -0.53 -8.90
CA LEU A 330 -24.11 -1.98 -8.63
C LEU A 330 -25.04 -2.22 -7.44
N PHE A 331 -25.02 -1.36 -6.44
CA PHE A 331 -25.85 -1.48 -5.23
C PHE A 331 -27.16 -0.69 -5.30
N HIS A 332 -27.38 0.08 -6.36
CA HIS A 332 -28.62 0.82 -6.54
C HIS A 332 -29.80 -0.17 -6.67
N ASN A 333 -30.82 0.00 -5.82
CA ASN A 333 -31.96 -0.90 -5.67
C ASN A 333 -31.67 -2.34 -5.16
N ASN A 334 -30.41 -2.62 -4.74
CA ASN A 334 -30.03 -3.90 -4.15
C ASN A 334 -28.91 -3.75 -3.13
N ARG A 335 -29.22 -3.10 -2.02
CA ARG A 335 -28.24 -2.72 -0.97
C ARG A 335 -27.65 -3.90 -0.20
N GLU A 336 -28.28 -5.06 -0.24
CA GLU A 336 -27.82 -6.27 0.45
C GLU A 336 -26.94 -7.18 -0.43
N SER A 337 -26.62 -6.79 -1.66
CA SER A 337 -25.71 -7.54 -2.50
C SER A 337 -24.30 -7.55 -1.90
N ILE A 338 -23.59 -8.64 -2.13
CA ILE A 338 -22.17 -8.80 -1.79
C ILE A 338 -21.46 -9.28 -3.04
N TYR A 339 -20.52 -8.51 -3.54
CA TYR A 339 -19.76 -8.91 -4.72
C TYR A 339 -18.31 -9.21 -4.36
N ILE A 340 -17.76 -10.31 -4.87
CA ILE A 340 -16.31 -10.44 -4.94
C ILE A 340 -15.79 -9.29 -5.80
N MET A 341 -14.69 -8.67 -5.37
CA MET A 341 -14.00 -7.63 -6.12
C MET A 341 -12.50 -7.85 -5.93
N THR A 342 -11.88 -8.64 -6.80
CA THR A 342 -10.46 -8.99 -6.72
C THR A 342 -9.71 -8.49 -7.94
N SER A 343 -8.41 -8.16 -7.79
CA SER A 343 -7.57 -7.72 -8.92
C SER A 343 -7.57 -8.75 -10.06
N ALA A 344 -7.70 -8.27 -11.29
CA ALA A 344 -7.59 -9.10 -12.48
C ALA A 344 -6.11 -9.26 -12.85
N ASN A 345 -5.50 -10.32 -12.35
CA ASN A 345 -4.12 -10.71 -12.61
C ASN A 345 -4.01 -12.23 -12.65
N ILE A 346 -2.98 -12.73 -13.31
CA ILE A 346 -2.60 -14.14 -13.27
C ILE A 346 -1.60 -14.25 -12.12
N ALA A 347 -1.81 -15.22 -11.23
CA ALA A 347 -0.97 -15.57 -10.07
C ALA A 347 0.14 -14.56 -9.71
N ASP A 348 -0.11 -13.70 -8.73
CA ASP A 348 0.83 -12.74 -8.11
C ASP A 348 1.51 -11.71 -9.05
N GLU A 349 1.16 -11.71 -10.34
CA GLU A 349 1.53 -10.65 -11.28
C GLU A 349 0.80 -9.32 -10.96
N PRO A 350 1.29 -8.18 -11.48
CA PRO A 350 0.59 -6.90 -11.40
C PRO A 350 -0.79 -6.93 -12.05
N ILE A 351 -1.66 -6.01 -11.62
CA ILE A 351 -3.02 -5.88 -12.16
C ILE A 351 -3.01 -5.55 -13.66
N ILE A 352 -3.85 -6.23 -14.43
CA ILE A 352 -4.06 -5.93 -15.85
C ILE A 352 -4.88 -4.65 -15.98
N TYR A 353 -4.45 -3.71 -16.84
CA TYR A 353 -5.06 -2.40 -16.99
C TYR A 353 -5.32 -1.97 -18.44
N LYS A 354 -4.67 -2.59 -19.42
CA LYS A 354 -4.90 -2.33 -20.85
C LYS A 354 -5.96 -3.27 -21.39
N ASP A 355 -6.84 -2.76 -22.24
CA ASP A 355 -7.97 -3.54 -22.77
C ASP A 355 -7.50 -4.74 -23.61
N ASN A 356 -6.47 -4.54 -24.45
CA ASN A 356 -5.93 -5.64 -25.29
C ASN A 356 -5.34 -6.75 -24.42
N ASP A 357 -4.54 -6.40 -23.41
CA ASP A 357 -3.97 -7.36 -22.47
C ASP A 357 -5.07 -8.10 -21.70
N ALA A 358 -6.17 -7.38 -21.34
CA ALA A 358 -7.31 -7.98 -20.66
C ALA A 358 -8.02 -9.00 -21.55
N PHE A 359 -8.32 -8.66 -22.81
CA PHE A 359 -8.96 -9.58 -23.75
C PHE A 359 -8.08 -10.80 -24.06
N GLU A 360 -6.76 -10.60 -24.18
CA GLU A 360 -5.82 -11.69 -24.48
C GLU A 360 -5.60 -12.62 -23.28
N ARG A 361 -5.46 -12.07 -22.06
CA ARG A 361 -4.98 -12.82 -20.91
C ARG A 361 -6.09 -13.31 -19.98
N LEU A 362 -7.26 -12.66 -19.99
CA LEU A 362 -8.36 -12.99 -19.08
C LEU A 362 -9.51 -13.76 -19.74
N HIS A 363 -9.51 -13.97 -21.06
CA HIS A 363 -10.62 -14.63 -21.79
C HIS A 363 -10.97 -16.04 -21.27
N THR A 364 -10.00 -16.74 -20.68
CA THR A 364 -10.23 -18.06 -20.08
C THR A 364 -10.75 -17.98 -18.63
N ILE A 365 -10.62 -16.82 -17.99
CA ILE A 365 -11.01 -16.61 -16.60
C ILE A 365 -12.42 -16.03 -16.52
N VAL A 366 -12.78 -15.11 -17.43
CA VAL A 366 -14.03 -14.36 -17.37
C VAL A 366 -14.98 -14.71 -18.49
N ASP A 367 -16.26 -14.50 -18.25
CA ASP A 367 -17.32 -14.73 -19.23
C ASP A 367 -17.65 -13.43 -20.00
N TYR A 368 -17.46 -12.26 -19.36
CA TYR A 368 -17.76 -10.93 -19.92
C TYR A 368 -16.76 -9.88 -19.43
N PHE A 369 -16.62 -8.81 -20.25
CA PHE A 369 -15.85 -7.63 -19.92
C PHE A 369 -16.72 -6.39 -19.85
N VAL A 370 -16.52 -5.57 -18.84
CA VAL A 370 -17.01 -4.18 -18.78
C VAL A 370 -15.79 -3.28 -18.89
N THR A 371 -15.66 -2.63 -20.02
CA THR A 371 -14.52 -1.73 -20.31
C THR A 371 -15.01 -0.32 -20.64
N TYR A 372 -14.08 0.63 -20.72
CA TYR A 372 -14.35 2.02 -21.14
C TYR A 372 -13.16 2.57 -21.95
N ASN A 373 -13.43 3.57 -22.78
CA ASN A 373 -12.50 4.09 -23.77
C ASN A 373 -11.49 5.11 -23.26
N ARG A 374 -11.47 5.46 -21.96
CA ARG A 374 -10.39 6.27 -21.37
C ARG A 374 -9.21 5.35 -21.01
N GLU A 375 -8.02 5.74 -21.45
CA GLU A 375 -6.80 5.03 -21.12
C GLU A 375 -6.45 5.16 -19.63
N ILE A 376 -5.98 4.07 -19.01
CA ILE A 376 -5.27 4.08 -17.73
C ILE A 376 -3.79 4.21 -18.06
N ILE A 377 -3.15 5.30 -17.62
CA ILE A 377 -1.72 5.54 -17.85
C ILE A 377 -0.89 4.82 -16.80
N ALA A 378 -1.22 5.03 -15.52
CA ALA A 378 -0.57 4.38 -14.39
C ALA A 378 -1.54 3.39 -13.74
N HIS A 379 -1.16 2.11 -13.75
CA HIS A 379 -1.94 1.09 -13.04
C HIS A 379 -1.76 1.20 -11.53
N THR A 380 -2.79 0.82 -10.77
CA THR A 380 -2.74 0.75 -9.31
C THR A 380 -3.66 -0.34 -8.80
N ASP A 381 -3.13 -1.27 -8.02
CA ASP A 381 -3.94 -2.18 -7.22
C ASP A 381 -4.64 -1.44 -6.07
N ASP A 382 -5.69 -2.03 -5.50
CA ASP A 382 -6.28 -1.49 -4.28
C ASP A 382 -5.31 -1.65 -3.09
N SER A 383 -5.23 -0.63 -2.24
CA SER A 383 -4.51 -0.71 -0.98
C SER A 383 -5.23 -1.66 -0.03
N VAL A 384 -4.47 -2.42 0.77
CA VAL A 384 -4.99 -3.36 1.76
C VAL A 384 -4.44 -2.99 3.14
N MET A 385 -5.33 -2.87 4.11
CA MET A 385 -5.00 -2.46 5.48
C MET A 385 -5.69 -3.35 6.52
N TYR A 386 -5.17 -3.32 7.73
CA TYR A 386 -5.80 -3.91 8.91
C TYR A 386 -5.51 -3.05 10.14
N VAL A 387 -6.21 -3.31 11.24
CA VAL A 387 -6.04 -2.58 12.50
C VAL A 387 -5.64 -3.56 13.61
N VAL A 388 -4.62 -3.20 14.39
CA VAL A 388 -4.22 -3.87 15.64
C VAL A 388 -4.04 -2.79 16.70
N ASP A 389 -4.68 -2.95 17.86
CA ASP A 389 -4.58 -2.01 18.99
C ASP A 389 -4.84 -0.53 18.56
N GLU A 390 -5.90 -0.31 17.78
CA GLU A 390 -6.32 1.00 17.20
C GLU A 390 -5.30 1.59 16.19
N HIS A 391 -4.20 0.92 15.88
CA HIS A 391 -3.22 1.36 14.89
C HIS A 391 -3.47 0.69 13.54
N PRO A 392 -3.56 1.46 12.43
CA PRO A 392 -3.68 0.92 11.07
C PRO A 392 -2.32 0.47 10.54
N PHE A 393 -2.31 -0.67 9.86
CA PHE A 393 -1.14 -1.23 9.19
C PHE A 393 -1.45 -1.50 7.72
N PHE A 394 -0.48 -1.29 6.85
CA PHE A 394 -0.57 -1.67 5.45
C PHE A 394 -0.12 -3.12 5.25
N VAL A 395 -0.93 -3.90 4.52
CA VAL A 395 -0.48 -5.12 3.84
C VAL A 395 0.06 -4.76 2.46
N ARG A 396 -0.61 -3.78 1.80
CA ARG A 396 -0.25 -3.26 0.49
C ARG A 396 -0.57 -1.77 0.43
N ARG A 397 0.38 -0.95 -0.05
CA ARG A 397 0.19 0.48 -0.28
C ARG A 397 0.17 0.74 -1.79
N SER A 398 -0.97 1.20 -2.31
CA SER A 398 -1.16 1.46 -3.75
C SER A 398 -2.24 2.55 -3.95
N ARG A 399 -3.37 2.27 -4.62
CA ARG A 399 -4.44 3.24 -4.91
C ARG A 399 -4.86 4.00 -3.63
N GLY A 400 -5.07 5.30 -3.78
CA GLY A 400 -5.44 6.22 -2.69
C GLY A 400 -4.24 6.81 -1.96
N TYR A 401 -3.08 6.15 -2.00
CA TYR A 401 -1.87 6.58 -1.27
C TYR A 401 -0.69 6.91 -2.19
N VAL A 402 -0.60 6.27 -3.35
CA VAL A 402 0.48 6.51 -4.33
C VAL A 402 0.00 7.52 -5.37
N PRO A 403 0.87 8.47 -5.76
CA PRO A 403 2.30 8.68 -5.47
C PRO A 403 2.55 9.77 -4.39
N ALA A 404 1.76 9.81 -3.32
CA ALA A 404 1.97 10.81 -2.27
C ALA A 404 3.39 10.68 -1.68
N PRO A 405 4.14 11.81 -1.54
CA PRO A 405 5.50 11.80 -1.06
C PRO A 405 5.60 11.50 0.44
N LEU A 406 6.69 10.85 0.83
CA LEU A 406 7.16 10.72 2.20
C LEU A 406 8.30 11.71 2.42
N PHE A 407 8.34 12.36 3.59
CA PHE A 407 9.39 13.34 3.88
C PHE A 407 10.56 12.69 4.60
N ILE A 408 11.75 13.02 4.15
CA ILE A 408 13.03 12.50 4.66
C ILE A 408 13.99 13.65 4.97
N LYS A 409 15.11 13.33 5.62
CA LYS A 409 16.27 14.23 5.66
C LYS A 409 16.72 14.51 4.23
N LYS A 410 17.24 15.72 3.99
CA LYS A 410 17.71 16.13 2.66
C LYS A 410 18.77 15.17 2.12
N THR A 411 18.60 14.73 0.88
CA THR A 411 19.61 13.98 0.13
C THR A 411 20.32 14.89 -0.87
N PRO A 412 21.64 14.78 -1.01
CA PRO A 412 22.40 15.54 -2.00
C PRO A 412 22.25 14.97 -3.41
N LEU A 413 21.83 13.71 -3.54
CA LEU A 413 21.73 12.97 -4.81
C LEU A 413 20.30 12.54 -5.10
N HIS A 414 20.05 12.27 -6.38
CA HIS A 414 18.90 11.50 -6.81
C HIS A 414 19.19 10.01 -6.57
N ILE A 415 18.43 9.37 -5.69
CA ILE A 415 18.62 7.98 -5.30
C ILE A 415 17.43 7.15 -5.79
N LEU A 416 17.70 6.11 -6.57
CA LEU A 416 16.75 5.06 -6.92
C LEU A 416 16.98 3.86 -5.99
N ALA A 417 15.96 3.45 -5.25
CA ALA A 417 15.93 2.17 -4.54
C ALA A 417 15.07 1.18 -5.32
N THR A 418 15.63 0.00 -5.61
CA THR A 418 14.98 -0.98 -6.49
C THR A 418 13.94 -1.86 -5.78
N GLY A 419 13.92 -1.90 -4.44
CA GLY A 419 13.10 -2.82 -3.65
C GLY A 419 13.63 -4.24 -3.65
N GLY A 420 12.82 -5.19 -3.21
CA GLY A 420 13.02 -6.64 -3.36
C GLY A 420 12.29 -7.16 -4.60
N ASP A 421 12.38 -8.46 -4.89
CA ASP A 421 11.65 -9.07 -6.02
C ASP A 421 10.22 -9.48 -5.66
N LEU A 422 9.95 -9.79 -4.40
CA LEU A 422 8.62 -10.13 -3.90
C LEU A 422 7.88 -8.89 -3.42
N LYS A 423 6.58 -8.82 -3.68
CA LYS A 423 5.71 -7.67 -3.28
C LYS A 423 6.34 -6.31 -3.63
N ASN A 424 6.99 -6.25 -4.77
CA ASN A 424 7.85 -5.15 -5.14
C ASN A 424 7.17 -3.77 -5.08
N SER A 425 7.91 -2.81 -4.62
CA SER A 425 7.80 -1.38 -4.88
C SER A 425 9.22 -0.79 -4.95
N PHE A 426 9.45 0.15 -5.87
CA PHE A 426 10.68 0.93 -5.89
C PHE A 426 10.46 2.30 -5.27
N ALA A 427 11.54 3.03 -5.00
CA ALA A 427 11.46 4.39 -4.47
C ALA A 427 12.42 5.35 -5.17
N LEU A 428 11.97 6.58 -5.38
CA LEU A 428 12.77 7.69 -5.91
C LEU A 428 12.93 8.75 -4.82
N ALA A 429 14.18 9.06 -4.46
CA ALA A 429 14.49 10.12 -3.49
C ALA A 429 15.16 11.31 -4.15
N ARG A 430 14.69 12.50 -3.83
CA ARG A 430 15.25 13.79 -4.27
C ARG A 430 14.98 14.86 -3.22
N ASN A 431 15.96 15.74 -2.99
CA ASN A 431 15.83 16.80 -2.00
C ASN A 431 15.48 16.25 -0.60
N ASN A 432 14.30 16.54 -0.08
CA ASN A 432 13.83 16.11 1.23
C ASN A 432 12.59 15.21 1.16
N PHE A 433 12.37 14.53 0.03
CA PHE A 433 11.22 13.63 -0.13
C PHE A 433 11.58 12.36 -0.89
N VAL A 434 10.75 11.34 -0.63
CA VAL A 434 10.76 10.04 -1.33
C VAL A 434 9.39 9.81 -1.92
N ILE A 435 9.34 9.35 -3.15
CA ILE A 435 8.13 8.83 -3.78
C ILE A 435 8.29 7.33 -3.92
N VAL A 436 7.49 6.57 -3.17
CA VAL A 436 7.42 5.12 -3.29
C VAL A 436 6.38 4.76 -4.33
N SER A 437 6.72 3.87 -5.25
CA SER A 437 5.83 3.42 -6.32
C SER A 437 4.59 2.69 -5.77
N GLN A 438 3.62 2.45 -6.66
CA GLN A 438 2.56 1.50 -6.39
C GLN A 438 3.14 0.07 -6.26
N TYR A 439 2.33 -0.82 -5.68
CA TYR A 439 2.62 -2.24 -5.66
C TYR A 439 2.75 -2.78 -7.09
N LEU A 440 3.84 -3.47 -7.37
CA LEU A 440 4.18 -4.04 -8.69
C LEU A 440 4.09 -5.57 -8.73
N GLY A 441 3.71 -6.20 -7.60
CA GLY A 441 3.65 -7.66 -7.51
C GLY A 441 5.02 -8.32 -7.40
N ASP A 442 5.07 -9.58 -7.78
CA ASP A 442 6.31 -10.36 -7.78
C ASP A 442 6.97 -10.28 -9.16
N LEU A 443 8.27 -10.04 -9.17
CA LEU A 443 9.07 -9.85 -10.38
C LEU A 443 9.65 -11.18 -10.90
N SER A 444 8.89 -12.26 -10.77
CA SER A 444 9.30 -13.61 -11.21
C SER A 444 9.03 -13.88 -12.70
N THR A 445 8.27 -13.00 -13.38
CA THR A 445 7.87 -13.19 -14.78
C THR A 445 8.44 -12.11 -15.70
N PRO A 446 8.72 -12.44 -16.98
CA PRO A 446 9.16 -11.44 -17.95
C PRO A 446 8.18 -10.26 -18.11
N TRP A 447 6.88 -10.51 -17.96
CA TRP A 447 5.86 -9.47 -18.05
C TRP A 447 5.94 -8.51 -16.85
N GLY A 448 6.12 -9.03 -15.62
CA GLY A 448 6.35 -8.23 -14.43
C GLY A 448 7.61 -7.38 -14.55
N ASN A 449 8.69 -7.96 -15.06
CA ASN A 449 9.96 -7.26 -15.27
C ASN A 449 9.85 -6.11 -16.28
N ASP A 450 9.14 -6.32 -17.39
CA ASP A 450 8.87 -5.28 -18.39
C ASP A 450 8.02 -4.16 -17.82
N LEU A 451 6.99 -4.49 -17.04
CA LEU A 451 6.14 -3.51 -16.39
C LEU A 451 6.90 -2.70 -15.32
N TYR A 452 7.79 -3.32 -14.56
CA TYR A 452 8.68 -2.65 -13.62
C TYR A 452 9.54 -1.59 -14.33
N ARG A 453 10.22 -1.96 -15.42
CA ARG A 453 11.03 -1.03 -16.23
C ARG A 453 10.20 0.13 -16.78
N LYS A 454 9.03 -0.15 -17.33
CA LYS A 454 8.08 0.87 -17.84
C LYS A 454 7.61 1.82 -16.74
N THR A 455 7.36 1.28 -15.54
CA THR A 455 6.90 2.10 -14.41
C THR A 455 8.01 3.02 -13.91
N ILE A 456 9.26 2.54 -13.78
CA ILE A 456 10.42 3.40 -13.46
C ILE A 456 10.59 4.50 -14.52
N ALA A 457 10.51 4.16 -15.79
CA ALA A 457 10.63 5.13 -16.89
C ALA A 457 9.52 6.20 -16.82
N HIS A 458 8.28 5.81 -16.53
CA HIS A 458 7.16 6.72 -16.35
C HIS A 458 7.37 7.67 -15.16
N PHE A 459 7.76 7.14 -13.99
CA PHE A 459 8.08 7.95 -12.82
C PHE A 459 9.25 8.90 -13.09
N SER A 460 10.30 8.41 -13.76
CA SER A 460 11.46 9.23 -14.15
C SER A 460 11.05 10.38 -15.07
N LYS A 461 10.15 10.14 -16.02
CA LYS A 461 9.59 11.17 -16.89
C LYS A 461 8.79 12.23 -16.11
N ILE A 462 7.84 11.77 -15.27
CA ILE A 462 6.95 12.67 -14.53
C ILE A 462 7.75 13.55 -13.55
N PHE A 463 8.69 12.94 -12.81
CA PHE A 463 9.43 13.65 -11.76
C PHE A 463 10.79 14.21 -12.24
N ASP A 464 11.08 14.17 -13.55
CA ASP A 464 12.36 14.59 -14.13
C ASP A 464 13.54 14.00 -13.35
N PHE A 465 13.52 12.68 -13.18
CA PHE A 465 14.42 11.98 -12.29
C PHE A 465 15.47 11.19 -13.09
N LYS A 466 16.73 11.44 -12.78
CA LYS A 466 17.86 10.65 -13.26
C LYS A 466 18.65 10.18 -12.05
N PRO A 467 18.74 8.88 -11.79
CA PRO A 467 19.49 8.38 -10.64
C PRO A 467 20.97 8.68 -10.76
N ALA A 468 21.56 9.23 -9.69
CA ALA A 468 23.00 9.33 -9.51
C ALA A 468 23.51 8.16 -8.63
N LEU A 469 22.64 7.60 -7.81
CA LEU A 469 22.90 6.44 -6.98
C LEU A 469 21.72 5.46 -7.11
N VAL A 470 22.03 4.17 -7.25
CA VAL A 470 21.06 3.07 -7.19
C VAL A 470 21.34 2.22 -5.96
N VAL A 471 20.31 1.89 -5.20
CA VAL A 471 20.40 1.03 -4.02
C VAL A 471 19.53 -0.19 -4.25
N SER A 472 20.13 -1.39 -4.16
CA SER A 472 19.45 -2.68 -4.38
C SER A 472 19.59 -3.59 -3.17
N ASP A 473 18.85 -4.70 -3.19
CA ASP A 473 19.10 -5.82 -2.30
C ASP A 473 20.45 -6.48 -2.64
N MET A 474 21.06 -7.14 -1.65
CA MET A 474 22.29 -7.90 -1.89
C MET A 474 22.06 -9.31 -2.45
N HIS A 475 20.80 -9.74 -2.63
CA HIS A 475 20.51 -11.07 -3.17
C HIS A 475 20.91 -11.16 -4.65
N PRO A 476 21.89 -12.03 -5.02
CA PRO A 476 22.50 -12.00 -6.34
C PRO A 476 21.56 -12.47 -7.48
N GLY A 477 20.51 -13.22 -7.14
CA GLY A 477 19.55 -13.75 -8.11
C GLY A 477 18.29 -12.90 -8.29
N TYR A 478 18.17 -11.76 -7.58
CA TYR A 478 17.02 -10.91 -7.76
C TYR A 478 17.09 -10.12 -9.09
N PHE A 479 15.96 -10.01 -9.77
CA PHE A 479 15.84 -9.18 -10.95
C PHE A 479 16.16 -7.72 -10.64
N THR A 480 15.73 -7.23 -9.50
CA THR A 480 16.00 -5.86 -9.04
C THR A 480 17.49 -5.58 -8.83
N THR A 481 18.26 -6.57 -8.38
CA THR A 481 19.72 -6.51 -8.25
C THR A 481 20.39 -6.52 -9.63
N LEU A 482 19.96 -7.41 -10.53
CA LEU A 482 20.44 -7.44 -11.91
C LEU A 482 20.16 -6.13 -12.64
N PHE A 483 18.97 -5.54 -12.44
CA PHE A 483 18.64 -4.23 -13.00
C PHE A 483 19.54 -3.10 -12.45
N ALA A 484 19.92 -3.16 -11.16
CA ALA A 484 20.89 -2.22 -10.61
C ALA A 484 22.27 -2.36 -11.25
N HIS A 485 22.75 -3.58 -11.49
CA HIS A 485 24.01 -3.83 -12.24
C HIS A 485 23.97 -3.33 -13.68
N GLU A 486 22.84 -3.47 -14.39
CA GLU A 486 22.69 -2.87 -15.71
C GLU A 486 22.89 -1.34 -15.67
N LEU A 487 22.36 -0.67 -14.65
CA LEU A 487 22.55 0.77 -14.51
C LEU A 487 24.01 1.14 -14.12
N GLU A 488 24.69 0.27 -13.37
CA GLU A 488 26.11 0.42 -13.04
C GLU A 488 27.00 0.35 -14.31
N GLU A 489 26.71 -0.58 -15.22
CA GLU A 489 27.38 -0.68 -16.53
C GLU A 489 27.22 0.62 -17.37
N HIS A 490 26.12 1.37 -17.11
CA HIS A 490 25.89 2.68 -17.73
C HIS A 490 26.45 3.85 -16.91
N GLY A 491 27.28 3.58 -15.89
CA GLY A 491 28.01 4.58 -15.12
C GLY A 491 27.27 5.18 -13.92
N VAL A 492 26.17 4.56 -13.48
CA VAL A 492 25.48 4.97 -12.25
C VAL A 492 26.13 4.25 -11.06
N GLN A 493 26.37 4.97 -9.95
CA GLN A 493 26.87 4.35 -8.71
C GLN A 493 25.83 3.38 -8.12
N THR A 494 26.29 2.25 -7.54
CA THR A 494 25.42 1.27 -6.90
C THR A 494 25.86 0.96 -5.47
N ILE A 495 24.89 0.64 -4.61
CA ILE A 495 25.07 0.13 -3.25
C ILE A 495 24.15 -1.06 -3.07
N ALA A 496 24.70 -2.20 -2.64
CA ALA A 496 23.91 -3.35 -2.20
C ALA A 496 23.65 -3.27 -0.70
N THR A 497 22.41 -3.54 -0.27
CA THR A 497 22.00 -3.49 1.14
C THR A 497 21.53 -4.84 1.62
N GLN A 498 21.84 -5.16 2.89
CA GLN A 498 21.31 -6.35 3.51
C GLN A 498 19.80 -6.20 3.76
N HIS A 499 19.02 -7.22 3.37
CA HIS A 499 17.56 -7.23 3.35
C HIS A 499 16.91 -6.79 4.69
N HIS A 500 17.28 -7.45 5.79
CA HIS A 500 16.70 -7.15 7.11
C HIS A 500 17.18 -5.82 7.69
N HIS A 501 18.38 -5.36 7.32
CA HIS A 501 18.83 -4.00 7.62
C HIS A 501 17.93 -2.97 6.92
N ALA A 502 17.56 -3.21 5.65
CA ALA A 502 16.65 -2.32 4.94
C ALA A 502 15.25 -2.29 5.58
N HIS A 503 14.73 -3.43 6.09
CA HIS A 503 13.50 -3.44 6.87
C HIS A 503 13.56 -2.53 8.09
N ILE A 504 14.63 -2.61 8.89
CA ILE A 504 14.80 -1.78 10.10
C ILE A 504 15.04 -0.31 9.75
N ALA A 505 15.88 -0.04 8.74
CA ALA A 505 16.16 1.32 8.28
C ALA A 505 14.88 2.02 7.74
N SER A 506 13.93 1.27 7.16
CA SER A 506 12.63 1.80 6.74
C SER A 506 11.85 2.35 7.94
N VAL A 507 11.74 1.59 9.03
CA VAL A 507 11.07 2.03 10.25
C VAL A 507 11.79 3.24 10.87
N CYS A 508 13.12 3.18 10.96
CA CYS A 508 13.91 4.30 11.47
C CYS A 508 13.66 5.59 10.66
N GLN A 509 13.58 5.46 9.32
CA GLN A 509 13.32 6.60 8.43
C GLN A 509 11.92 7.17 8.63
N GLU A 510 10.88 6.36 8.75
CA GLU A 510 9.50 6.83 8.96
C GLU A 510 9.34 7.60 10.27
N HIS A 511 10.05 7.17 11.32
CA HIS A 511 10.01 7.80 12.65
C HIS A 511 11.09 8.86 12.88
N GLY A 512 11.95 9.12 11.89
CA GLY A 512 13.04 10.10 12.00
C GLY A 512 14.13 9.72 13.02
N ILE A 513 14.27 8.43 13.34
CA ILE A 513 15.25 7.91 14.29
C ILE A 513 16.62 7.88 13.63
N SER A 514 17.62 8.50 14.29
CA SER A 514 19.02 8.52 13.83
C SER A 514 19.98 7.85 14.78
N GLN A 515 19.52 7.42 15.94
CA GLN A 515 20.31 6.65 16.92
C GLN A 515 20.11 5.16 16.67
N PRO A 516 21.10 4.34 17.07
CA PRO A 516 20.93 2.88 16.99
C PRO A 516 19.69 2.38 17.72
N VAL A 517 19.02 1.40 17.14
CA VAL A 517 17.85 0.72 17.69
C VAL A 517 18.13 -0.78 17.85
N ILE A 518 17.35 -1.45 18.69
CA ILE A 518 17.19 -2.90 18.63
C ILE A 518 16.20 -3.18 17.51
N GLY A 519 16.71 -3.53 16.34
CA GLY A 519 15.88 -3.92 15.19
C GLY A 519 15.48 -5.38 15.28
N ILE A 520 14.20 -5.68 15.21
CA ILE A 520 13.68 -7.04 15.15
C ILE A 520 13.03 -7.22 13.79
N ALA A 521 13.70 -7.98 12.92
CA ALA A 521 13.23 -8.25 11.55
C ALA A 521 12.79 -9.72 11.43
N TYR A 522 11.48 -9.96 11.49
CA TYR A 522 10.88 -11.29 11.37
C TYR A 522 10.25 -11.46 9.99
N ASP A 523 10.87 -12.33 9.19
CA ASP A 523 10.52 -12.45 7.80
C ASP A 523 10.47 -13.88 7.27
N GLY A 524 9.94 -14.04 6.06
CA GLY A 524 9.86 -15.31 5.35
C GLY A 524 11.21 -15.79 4.84
N THR A 525 11.96 -14.91 4.19
CA THR A 525 13.32 -15.17 3.68
C THR A 525 14.01 -13.86 3.33
N GLY A 526 15.30 -13.75 3.65
CA GLY A 526 16.19 -12.70 3.19
C GLY A 526 17.62 -13.23 3.07
N TYR A 527 18.41 -12.69 2.16
CA TYR A 527 19.77 -13.14 1.92
C TYR A 527 20.72 -12.63 3.01
N GLY A 528 21.37 -13.55 3.73
CA GLY A 528 22.31 -13.26 4.79
C GLY A 528 23.72 -12.91 4.28
N THR A 529 24.49 -12.17 5.08
CA THR A 529 25.89 -11.85 4.78
C THR A 529 26.82 -13.07 4.85
N ASP A 530 26.33 -14.16 5.44
CA ASP A 530 26.98 -15.48 5.54
C ASP A 530 26.49 -16.46 4.46
N HIS A 531 25.76 -15.96 3.44
CA HIS A 531 25.18 -16.74 2.35
C HIS A 531 24.13 -17.78 2.78
N THR A 532 23.54 -17.62 3.99
CA THR A 532 22.42 -18.41 4.47
C THR A 532 21.09 -17.63 4.31
N LEU A 533 19.96 -18.30 4.53
CA LEU A 533 18.65 -17.68 4.50
C LEU A 533 18.29 -17.17 5.90
N TRP A 534 18.30 -15.86 6.07
CA TRP A 534 17.90 -15.20 7.32
C TRP A 534 16.38 -14.96 7.38
N GLY A 535 15.88 -14.54 8.57
CA GLY A 535 14.47 -14.14 8.74
C GLY A 535 13.98 -14.13 10.18
N SER A 536 14.91 -14.17 11.17
CA SER A 536 14.56 -14.06 12.59
C SER A 536 15.53 -13.13 13.34
N GLU A 537 15.84 -12.00 12.73
CA GLU A 537 17.01 -11.23 13.08
C GLU A 537 16.76 -10.23 14.21
N PHE A 538 17.68 -10.23 15.18
CA PHE A 538 17.84 -9.13 16.12
C PHE A 538 19.11 -8.37 15.73
N LEU A 539 18.93 -7.12 15.34
CA LEU A 539 20.01 -6.27 14.86
C LEU A 539 20.20 -5.08 15.80
N ILE A 540 21.44 -4.77 16.16
CA ILE A 540 21.74 -3.43 16.64
C ILE A 540 22.05 -2.60 15.41
N ALA A 541 21.14 -1.71 15.02
CA ALA A 541 21.18 -1.05 13.71
C ALA A 541 20.80 0.42 13.77
N ASP A 542 21.38 1.18 12.85
CA ASP A 542 20.93 2.50 12.44
C ASP A 542 20.75 2.52 10.91
N THR A 543 20.68 3.69 10.29
CA THR A 543 20.53 3.81 8.82
C THR A 543 21.86 3.66 8.06
N THR A 544 22.98 3.37 8.72
CA THR A 544 24.31 3.22 8.09
C THR A 544 24.90 1.82 8.32
N THR A 545 24.74 1.29 9.52
CA THR A 545 25.40 0.06 9.95
C THR A 545 24.45 -0.84 10.73
N PHE A 546 24.79 -2.13 10.78
CA PHE A 546 24.13 -3.09 11.67
C PHE A 546 25.10 -4.12 12.22
N THR A 547 24.75 -4.65 13.38
CA THR A 547 25.41 -5.82 13.99
C THR A 547 24.34 -6.86 14.28
N ARG A 548 24.53 -8.09 13.81
CA ARG A 548 23.65 -9.23 14.10
C ARG A 548 23.85 -9.65 15.55
N ALA A 549 22.83 -9.44 16.39
CA ALA A 549 22.92 -9.65 17.83
C ALA A 549 22.30 -10.97 18.28
N ALA A 550 21.23 -11.42 17.67
CA ALA A 550 20.61 -12.72 17.95
C ALA A 550 19.81 -13.22 16.73
N HIS A 551 19.55 -14.51 16.70
CA HIS A 551 18.68 -15.18 15.71
C HIS A 551 18.23 -16.55 16.26
N PHE A 552 17.20 -17.17 15.66
CA PHE A 552 16.86 -18.56 15.93
C PHE A 552 17.92 -19.50 15.36
N ASP A 553 18.13 -20.67 15.99
CA ASP A 553 19.06 -21.65 15.47
C ASP A 553 18.69 -22.12 14.07
N TYR A 554 19.71 -22.40 13.26
CA TYR A 554 19.53 -22.83 11.88
C TYR A 554 18.96 -24.23 11.76
N PHE A 555 18.15 -24.42 10.74
CA PHE A 555 17.69 -25.73 10.28
C PHE A 555 17.78 -25.79 8.74
N LYS A 556 17.69 -27.00 8.16
CA LYS A 556 17.80 -27.22 6.73
C LYS A 556 16.47 -26.96 6.03
N LEU A 557 16.53 -26.39 4.81
CA LEU A 557 15.37 -26.19 3.93
C LEU A 557 15.46 -27.18 2.74
N PRO A 558 14.85 -28.39 2.82
CA PRO A 558 15.07 -29.47 1.85
C PRO A 558 14.45 -29.17 0.50
N GLY A 559 15.29 -29.01 -0.52
CA GLY A 559 14.90 -28.60 -1.87
C GLY A 559 14.76 -27.08 -2.06
N GLY A 560 15.29 -26.27 -1.11
CA GLY A 560 15.27 -24.80 -1.21
C GLY A 560 13.85 -24.25 -1.30
N GLU A 561 13.56 -23.40 -2.29
CA GLU A 561 12.24 -22.79 -2.49
C GLU A 561 11.08 -23.79 -2.60
N HIS A 562 11.36 -24.99 -3.12
CA HIS A 562 10.32 -26.02 -3.21
C HIS A 562 9.79 -26.45 -1.83
N ALA A 563 10.58 -26.34 -0.77
CA ALA A 563 10.10 -26.63 0.59
C ALA A 563 9.10 -25.59 1.09
N ILE A 564 9.15 -24.36 0.59
CA ILE A 564 8.21 -23.28 0.97
C ILE A 564 6.78 -23.68 0.63
N ASN A 565 6.56 -24.23 -0.57
CA ASN A 565 5.24 -24.72 -1.01
C ASN A 565 4.88 -26.09 -0.42
N ASN A 566 5.78 -26.71 0.32
CA ASN A 566 5.64 -28.03 0.93
C ASN A 566 6.06 -28.00 2.42
N PRO A 567 5.31 -27.32 3.30
CA PRO A 567 5.62 -27.16 4.74
C PRO A 567 5.97 -28.46 5.46
N TRP A 568 5.42 -29.60 5.03
CA TRP A 568 5.72 -30.90 5.61
C TRP A 568 7.22 -31.27 5.52
N LYS A 569 7.93 -30.81 4.48
CA LYS A 569 9.39 -31.01 4.35
C LYS A 569 10.17 -30.21 5.38
N ILE A 570 9.67 -29.01 5.71
CA ILE A 570 10.22 -28.18 6.77
C ILE A 570 9.97 -28.84 8.12
N GLY A 571 8.73 -29.30 8.36
CA GLY A 571 8.39 -30.07 9.58
C GLY A 571 9.29 -31.30 9.77
N LEU A 572 9.56 -32.04 8.67
CA LEU A 572 10.47 -33.19 8.69
C LEU A 572 11.91 -32.78 9.06
N SER A 573 12.39 -31.68 8.48
CA SER A 573 13.72 -31.14 8.82
C SER A 573 13.83 -30.72 10.30
N LEU A 574 12.79 -30.10 10.84
CA LEU A 574 12.72 -29.72 12.25
C LEU A 574 12.75 -30.96 13.16
N LEU A 575 12.03 -32.04 12.85
CA LEU A 575 12.05 -33.28 13.58
C LEU A 575 13.46 -33.91 13.54
N GLN A 576 14.12 -33.94 12.41
CA GLN A 576 15.50 -34.46 12.32
C GLN A 576 16.49 -33.69 13.20
N CYS A 577 16.34 -32.36 13.36
CA CYS A 577 17.16 -31.58 14.30
C CYS A 577 16.97 -32.04 15.76
N THR A 578 15.82 -32.60 16.12
CA THR A 578 15.49 -33.05 17.47
C THR A 578 15.90 -34.51 17.74
N GLY A 579 16.16 -35.29 16.71
CA GLY A 579 16.33 -36.74 16.77
C GLY A 579 15.04 -37.52 17.04
N ILE A 580 13.89 -36.90 16.96
CA ILE A 580 12.57 -37.55 17.12
C ILE A 580 12.23 -38.32 15.87
N ASP A 581 11.67 -39.53 16.02
CA ASP A 581 11.19 -40.36 14.90
C ASP A 581 10.02 -39.69 14.17
N SER A 582 10.19 -39.52 12.87
CA SER A 582 9.24 -38.86 12.00
C SER A 582 8.05 -39.75 11.58
N ASN A 583 8.03 -41.04 11.90
CA ASN A 583 7.07 -42.02 11.40
C ASN A 583 5.60 -41.72 11.79
N ASN A 584 5.42 -41.06 12.92
CA ASN A 584 4.07 -40.69 13.39
C ASN A 584 3.49 -39.42 12.78
N PHE A 585 4.27 -38.66 11.99
CA PHE A 585 3.87 -37.32 11.53
C PHE A 585 3.49 -37.26 10.06
N PHE A 586 4.16 -38.06 9.20
CA PHE A 586 3.99 -37.97 7.74
C PHE A 586 3.80 -39.38 7.16
N THR A 587 2.68 -39.59 6.47
CA THR A 587 2.22 -40.93 6.05
C THR A 587 2.74 -41.40 4.70
N ASN A 588 3.28 -40.50 3.85
CA ASN A 588 3.85 -40.87 2.55
C ASN A 588 5.28 -41.39 2.68
N GLU A 589 5.44 -42.68 3.02
CA GLU A 589 6.73 -43.31 3.33
C GLU A 589 7.79 -43.13 2.22
N LYS A 590 7.39 -43.16 0.95
CA LYS A 590 8.35 -43.05 -0.16
C LYS A 590 8.93 -41.64 -0.31
N GLU A 591 8.07 -40.63 -0.30
CA GLU A 591 8.53 -39.23 -0.38
C GLU A 591 9.30 -38.83 0.86
N LYS A 592 8.83 -39.25 2.04
CA LYS A 592 9.49 -39.01 3.29
C LYS A 592 10.91 -39.54 3.29
N PHE A 593 11.11 -40.84 2.94
CA PHE A 593 12.44 -41.45 2.84
C PHE A 593 13.36 -40.66 1.90
N LEU A 594 12.85 -40.25 0.73
CA LEU A 594 13.63 -39.46 -0.23
C LEU A 594 14.06 -38.10 0.37
N VAL A 595 13.17 -37.41 1.08
CA VAL A 595 13.48 -36.11 1.72
C VAL A 595 14.48 -36.29 2.87
N GLU A 596 14.36 -37.35 3.67
CA GLU A 596 15.31 -37.71 4.70
C GLU A 596 16.73 -37.95 4.15
N GLU A 597 16.84 -38.69 3.03
CA GLU A 597 18.10 -38.89 2.30
C GLU A 597 18.68 -37.56 1.76
N ILE A 598 17.82 -36.69 1.23
CA ILE A 598 18.19 -35.34 0.74
C ILE A 598 18.79 -34.52 1.91
N ILE A 599 18.14 -34.53 3.08
CA ILE A 599 18.61 -33.81 4.26
C ILE A 599 19.92 -34.39 4.78
N GLN A 600 20.03 -35.73 4.88
CA GLN A 600 21.25 -36.41 5.38
C GLN A 600 22.43 -36.13 4.45
N LYS A 601 22.24 -36.24 3.14
CA LYS A 601 23.26 -36.00 2.11
C LYS A 601 23.52 -34.54 1.82
N ASN A 602 22.77 -33.62 2.44
CA ASN A 602 22.86 -32.17 2.27
C ASN A 602 22.70 -31.75 0.78
N ILE A 603 21.79 -32.39 0.05
CA ILE A 603 21.54 -32.09 -1.37
C ILE A 603 20.51 -30.98 -1.49
N ASN A 604 20.88 -29.80 -2.02
CA ASN A 604 20.03 -28.62 -2.13
C ASN A 604 19.24 -28.32 -0.84
N CYS A 605 19.98 -28.27 0.28
CA CYS A 605 19.43 -28.00 1.62
C CYS A 605 20.07 -26.73 2.21
N PRO A 606 19.78 -25.54 1.70
CA PRO A 606 20.28 -24.32 2.32
C PRO A 606 19.87 -24.23 3.80
N LEU A 607 20.75 -23.63 4.59
CA LEU A 607 20.45 -23.36 6.01
C LEU A 607 19.57 -22.12 6.09
N THR A 608 18.58 -22.19 6.99
CA THR A 608 17.72 -21.05 7.29
C THR A 608 17.49 -20.91 8.80
N CYS A 609 17.41 -19.67 9.25
CA CYS A 609 16.89 -19.32 10.57
C CYS A 609 15.56 -18.56 10.48
N SER A 610 14.91 -18.58 9.31
CA SER A 610 13.68 -17.84 9.08
C SER A 610 12.57 -18.27 10.04
N ILE A 611 12.00 -17.30 10.73
CA ILE A 611 10.85 -17.54 11.60
C ILE A 611 9.58 -17.84 10.79
N GLY A 612 9.44 -17.27 9.60
CA GLY A 612 8.34 -17.62 8.69
C GLY A 612 8.37 -19.11 8.33
N ARG A 613 9.54 -19.64 8.02
CA ARG A 613 9.73 -21.10 7.74
C ARG A 613 9.49 -21.95 8.98
N LEU A 614 9.83 -21.44 10.19
CA LEU A 614 9.50 -22.13 11.43
C LEU A 614 7.98 -22.23 11.65
N PHE A 615 7.23 -21.14 11.36
CA PHE A 615 5.75 -21.16 11.39
C PHE A 615 5.18 -22.22 10.43
N ASP A 616 5.71 -22.30 9.20
CA ASP A 616 5.27 -23.29 8.21
C ASP A 616 5.53 -24.72 8.70
N GLY A 617 6.72 -24.99 9.26
CA GLY A 617 7.06 -26.30 9.79
C GLY A 617 6.18 -26.72 10.97
N VAL A 618 5.90 -25.80 11.89
CA VAL A 618 5.02 -26.06 13.05
C VAL A 618 3.58 -26.28 12.59
N ALA A 619 3.08 -25.52 11.64
CA ALA A 619 1.77 -25.74 11.04
C ALA A 619 1.64 -27.14 10.43
N ALA A 620 2.70 -27.60 9.74
CA ALA A 620 2.73 -28.95 9.17
C ALA A 620 2.79 -30.04 10.25
N LEU A 621 3.55 -29.87 11.33
CA LEU A 621 3.59 -30.80 12.45
C LEU A 621 2.23 -30.95 13.13
N LEU A 622 1.48 -29.86 13.26
CA LEU A 622 0.13 -29.87 13.80
C LEU A 622 -0.95 -30.36 12.81
N GLY A 623 -0.56 -30.76 11.58
CA GLY A 623 -1.48 -31.27 10.55
C GLY A 623 -2.37 -30.20 9.92
N LEU A 624 -2.02 -28.91 10.04
CA LEU A 624 -2.83 -27.80 9.52
C LEU A 624 -2.56 -27.52 8.03
N ALA A 625 -1.30 -27.68 7.59
CA ALA A 625 -0.90 -27.44 6.20
C ALA A 625 0.31 -28.28 5.80
N HIS A 626 0.11 -29.29 4.95
CA HIS A 626 1.23 -30.07 4.38
C HIS A 626 1.72 -29.47 3.06
N HIS A 627 0.81 -28.96 2.25
CA HIS A 627 1.08 -28.27 1.00
C HIS A 627 0.35 -26.94 1.01
N ILE A 628 0.94 -25.91 0.45
CA ILE A 628 0.33 -24.58 0.35
C ILE A 628 0.27 -24.12 -1.11
N SER A 629 -0.68 -23.29 -1.40
CA SER A 629 -0.94 -22.71 -2.72
C SER A 629 -0.60 -21.24 -2.84
N THR A 630 -0.34 -20.60 -1.70
CA THR A 630 0.02 -19.19 -1.63
C THR A 630 0.97 -18.95 -0.47
N GLU A 631 1.80 -17.93 -0.59
CA GLU A 631 2.72 -17.53 0.46
C GLU A 631 2.00 -17.29 1.79
N ALA A 632 2.64 -17.68 2.90
CA ALA A 632 2.17 -17.56 4.28
C ALA A 632 0.85 -18.30 4.62
N GLU A 633 0.31 -19.15 3.73
CA GLU A 633 -0.91 -19.92 3.98
C GLU A 633 -0.82 -20.74 5.27
N ALA A 634 0.29 -21.48 5.45
CA ALA A 634 0.52 -22.29 6.64
C ALA A 634 0.57 -21.45 7.94
N ALA A 635 1.26 -20.30 7.89
CA ALA A 635 1.33 -19.38 9.02
C ALA A 635 -0.04 -18.76 9.35
N MET A 636 -0.85 -18.41 8.34
CA MET A 636 -2.22 -17.92 8.56
C MET A 636 -3.12 -18.98 9.20
N LEU A 637 -3.04 -20.23 8.73
CA LEU A 637 -3.80 -21.35 9.33
C LEU A 637 -3.36 -21.61 10.78
N LEU A 638 -2.09 -21.47 11.08
CA LEU A 638 -1.57 -21.60 12.45
C LEU A 638 -2.07 -20.46 13.36
N GLU A 639 -2.16 -19.23 12.85
CA GLU A 639 -2.75 -18.10 13.58
C GLU A 639 -4.25 -18.32 13.82
N GLU A 640 -5.01 -18.75 12.82
CA GLU A 640 -6.43 -19.06 12.96
C GLU A 640 -6.69 -20.19 13.97
N GLU A 641 -5.81 -21.19 14.00
CA GLU A 641 -5.91 -22.25 14.99
C GLU A 641 -5.62 -21.71 16.39
N ALA A 642 -4.61 -20.87 16.56
CA ALA A 642 -4.27 -20.24 17.84
C ALA A 642 -5.42 -19.35 18.37
N LEU A 643 -6.17 -18.66 17.52
CA LEU A 643 -7.31 -17.83 17.92
C LEU A 643 -8.39 -18.62 18.67
N LYS A 644 -8.55 -19.91 18.41
CA LYS A 644 -9.52 -20.78 19.11
C LYS A 644 -9.15 -21.00 20.60
N ALA A 645 -7.86 -20.83 20.96
CA ALA A 645 -7.36 -20.96 22.32
C ALA A 645 -6.76 -19.65 22.85
N TYR A 646 -7.24 -18.49 22.41
CA TYR A 646 -6.67 -17.15 22.72
C TYR A 646 -6.57 -16.87 24.24
N SER A 647 -7.43 -17.48 25.06
CA SER A 647 -7.42 -17.36 26.52
C SER A 647 -6.31 -18.17 27.23
N ASP A 648 -5.60 -19.07 26.53
CA ASP A 648 -4.46 -19.79 27.13
C ASP A 648 -3.30 -18.82 27.38
N THR A 649 -2.86 -18.71 28.62
CA THR A 649 -1.79 -17.78 29.06
C THR A 649 -0.46 -18.50 29.35
N CYS A 650 -0.38 -19.80 29.10
CA CYS A 650 0.86 -20.56 29.34
C CYS A 650 1.97 -20.11 28.35
N VAL A 651 3.15 -19.90 28.87
CA VAL A 651 4.34 -19.48 28.13
C VAL A 651 5.42 -20.53 28.23
N LEU A 652 5.94 -20.97 27.09
CA LEU A 652 7.11 -21.82 27.01
C LEU A 652 8.38 -20.96 26.99
N SER A 653 9.31 -21.18 27.89
CA SER A 653 10.55 -20.36 28.00
C SER A 653 11.65 -20.97 27.13
N ILE A 654 11.79 -20.50 25.89
CA ILE A 654 12.82 -21.01 24.97
C ILE A 654 14.21 -20.65 25.48
N PRO A 655 15.16 -21.61 25.57
CA PRO A 655 16.55 -21.33 25.98
C PRO A 655 17.26 -20.41 24.96
N ILE A 656 18.15 -19.56 25.48
CA ILE A 656 18.99 -18.64 24.71
C ILE A 656 20.44 -18.95 25.01
N SER A 657 21.31 -18.94 24.01
CA SER A 657 22.76 -19.16 24.18
C SER A 657 23.43 -18.02 24.99
N ASN A 658 24.64 -18.26 25.50
CA ASN A 658 25.34 -17.31 26.37
C ASN A 658 26.31 -16.36 25.62
N SER A 659 26.46 -16.51 24.29
CA SER A 659 27.42 -15.74 23.52
C SER A 659 26.71 -15.08 22.30
N MET A 660 27.08 -13.85 21.99
CA MET A 660 26.59 -13.11 20.84
C MET A 660 27.31 -13.55 19.53
N PRO A 661 26.59 -13.71 18.40
CA PRO A 661 25.14 -13.59 18.29
C PRO A 661 24.43 -14.67 19.12
N TYR A 662 23.41 -14.25 19.90
CA TYR A 662 22.67 -15.17 20.76
C TYR A 662 21.79 -16.10 19.90
N GLY A 663 21.99 -17.42 20.02
CA GLY A 663 21.14 -18.45 19.41
C GLY A 663 19.90 -18.71 20.24
N ILE A 664 18.73 -18.66 19.63
CA ILE A 664 17.45 -19.04 20.25
C ILE A 664 17.15 -20.48 19.85
N ASN A 665 17.01 -21.36 20.87
CA ASN A 665 17.02 -22.81 20.67
C ASN A 665 15.75 -23.34 19.99
N THR A 666 15.80 -23.44 18.66
CA THR A 666 14.71 -23.98 17.82
C THR A 666 14.47 -25.46 18.13
N THR A 667 15.51 -26.25 18.33
CA THR A 667 15.41 -27.69 18.63
C THR A 667 14.60 -27.94 19.89
N TRP A 668 14.89 -27.23 20.98
CA TRP A 668 14.14 -27.32 22.23
C TRP A 668 12.65 -26.98 22.03
N LEU A 669 12.37 -25.93 21.29
CA LEU A 669 10.97 -25.52 21.02
C LEU A 669 10.19 -26.61 20.29
N VAL A 670 10.79 -27.25 19.28
CA VAL A 670 10.16 -28.35 18.53
C VAL A 670 9.95 -29.57 19.43
N GLN A 671 10.92 -29.91 20.30
CA GLN A 671 10.78 -30.98 21.28
C GLN A 671 9.61 -30.77 22.24
N GLU A 672 9.42 -29.54 22.73
CA GLU A 672 8.29 -29.18 23.60
C GLU A 672 6.96 -29.28 22.84
N ILE A 673 6.89 -28.86 21.56
CA ILE A 673 5.67 -28.98 20.70
C ILE A 673 5.33 -30.48 20.58
N VAL A 674 6.29 -31.33 20.23
CA VAL A 674 6.04 -32.79 20.09
C VAL A 674 5.60 -33.38 21.42
N SER A 675 6.27 -33.03 22.53
CA SER A 675 5.87 -33.48 23.85
C SER A 675 4.43 -33.09 24.23
N MET A 676 3.97 -31.92 23.82
CA MET A 676 2.59 -31.51 24.03
C MET A 676 1.62 -32.32 23.15
N MET A 677 2.00 -32.63 21.91
CA MET A 677 1.20 -33.49 21.02
C MET A 677 1.06 -34.90 21.59
N ASP A 678 2.15 -35.50 22.07
CA ASP A 678 2.17 -36.83 22.72
C ASP A 678 1.29 -36.88 23.97
N LYS A 679 1.17 -35.76 24.70
CA LYS A 679 0.29 -35.62 25.86
C LYS A 679 -1.19 -35.38 25.45
N GLY A 680 -1.51 -35.34 24.14
CA GLY A 680 -2.85 -35.13 23.64
C GLY A 680 -3.38 -33.70 23.84
N ILE A 681 -2.49 -32.70 23.97
CA ILE A 681 -2.90 -31.29 24.04
C ILE A 681 -3.44 -30.86 22.67
N ALA A 682 -4.57 -30.17 22.69
CA ALA A 682 -5.25 -29.76 21.44
C ALA A 682 -4.35 -28.84 20.57
N PRO A 683 -4.37 -29.00 19.23
CA PRO A 683 -3.58 -28.19 18.31
C PRO A 683 -3.77 -26.67 18.51
N ALA A 684 -4.97 -26.20 18.81
CA ALA A 684 -5.27 -24.80 19.11
C ALA A 684 -4.45 -24.26 20.29
N THR A 685 -4.36 -25.05 21.38
CA THR A 685 -3.58 -24.70 22.56
C THR A 685 -2.08 -24.69 22.26
N ILE A 686 -1.60 -25.66 21.49
CA ILE A 686 -0.17 -25.72 21.08
C ILE A 686 0.16 -24.54 20.19
N ALA A 687 -0.68 -24.22 19.22
CA ALA A 687 -0.50 -23.07 18.34
C ALA A 687 -0.45 -21.74 19.12
N MET A 688 -1.32 -21.57 20.12
CA MET A 688 -1.31 -20.36 20.96
C MET A 688 -0.06 -20.27 21.83
N ARG A 689 0.36 -21.38 22.45
CA ARG A 689 1.60 -21.44 23.24
C ARG A 689 2.84 -21.19 22.40
N PHE A 690 2.85 -21.66 21.16
CA PHE A 690 3.91 -21.36 20.20
C PHE A 690 4.02 -19.85 19.95
N HIS A 691 2.93 -19.16 19.61
CA HIS A 691 2.94 -17.71 19.42
C HIS A 691 3.44 -16.97 20.68
N ARG A 692 2.97 -17.36 21.85
CA ARG A 692 3.39 -16.76 23.13
C ARG A 692 4.86 -17.02 23.45
N ALA A 693 5.37 -18.22 23.11
CA ALA A 693 6.79 -18.56 23.31
C ALA A 693 7.70 -17.69 22.43
N ILE A 694 7.32 -17.47 21.17
CA ILE A 694 8.05 -16.57 20.28
C ILE A 694 8.00 -15.13 20.80
N ALA A 695 6.85 -14.65 21.27
CA ALA A 695 6.73 -13.31 21.83
C ALA A 695 7.56 -13.15 23.12
N ASP A 696 7.53 -14.13 24.03
CA ASP A 696 8.31 -14.12 25.27
C ASP A 696 9.82 -14.06 25.00
N VAL A 697 10.32 -14.98 24.15
CA VAL A 697 11.77 -15.01 23.86
C VAL A 697 12.20 -13.71 23.16
N THR A 698 11.35 -13.12 22.32
CA THR A 698 11.60 -11.83 21.67
C THR A 698 11.82 -10.73 22.72
N VAL A 699 10.94 -10.64 23.71
CA VAL A 699 11.05 -9.65 24.79
C VAL A 699 12.30 -9.93 25.65
N ARG A 700 12.59 -11.18 25.98
CA ARG A 700 13.79 -11.55 26.77
C ARG A 700 15.09 -11.18 26.05
N VAL A 701 15.21 -11.47 24.75
CA VAL A 701 16.37 -11.06 23.95
C VAL A 701 16.50 -9.54 23.92
N ALA A 702 15.39 -8.82 23.69
CA ALA A 702 15.41 -7.34 23.71
C ALA A 702 15.89 -6.80 25.06
N LEU A 703 15.49 -7.40 26.20
CA LEU A 703 15.97 -7.04 27.54
C LEU A 703 17.48 -7.27 27.69
N MET A 704 17.99 -8.41 27.22
CA MET A 704 19.44 -8.71 27.26
C MET A 704 20.23 -7.67 26.44
N LEU A 705 19.73 -7.35 25.24
CA LEU A 705 20.36 -6.34 24.34
C LEU A 705 20.29 -4.93 24.94
N ARG A 706 19.19 -4.57 25.59
CA ARG A 706 19.08 -3.30 26.33
C ARG A 706 20.15 -3.18 27.41
N GLU A 707 20.34 -4.22 28.23
CA GLU A 707 21.34 -4.19 29.27
C GLU A 707 22.76 -4.09 28.70
N GLN A 708 23.03 -4.74 27.56
CA GLN A 708 24.36 -4.78 26.97
C GLN A 708 24.68 -3.47 26.21
N PHE A 709 23.75 -2.97 25.40
CA PHE A 709 23.98 -1.84 24.51
C PHE A 709 23.38 -0.50 25.02
N LYS A 710 22.62 -0.53 26.10
CA LYS A 710 21.93 0.64 26.70
C LYS A 710 20.94 1.29 25.73
N ILE A 711 20.30 0.49 24.84
CA ILE A 711 19.32 0.95 23.85
C ILE A 711 17.90 0.64 24.34
N HIS A 712 17.02 1.64 24.34
CA HIS A 712 15.62 1.51 24.77
C HIS A 712 14.64 1.48 23.60
N SER A 713 15.06 1.86 22.41
CA SER A 713 14.25 1.92 21.19
C SER A 713 14.27 0.57 20.48
N VAL A 714 13.08 0.05 20.15
CA VAL A 714 12.89 -1.20 19.40
C VAL A 714 12.13 -0.90 18.12
N ALA A 715 12.68 -1.32 16.98
CA ALA A 715 12.03 -1.23 15.67
C ALA A 715 11.61 -2.62 15.19
N LEU A 716 10.34 -2.81 14.84
CA LEU A 716 9.76 -4.06 14.39
C LEU A 716 9.44 -3.98 12.89
N SER A 717 9.92 -4.93 12.08
CA SER A 717 9.63 -5.04 10.65
C SER A 717 9.77 -6.48 10.14
N GLY A 718 9.41 -6.73 8.88
CA GLY A 718 9.38 -8.06 8.26
C GLY A 718 7.97 -8.62 8.15
N GLY A 719 7.75 -9.46 7.13
CA GLY A 719 6.41 -9.94 6.74
C GLY A 719 5.68 -10.74 7.82
N VAL A 720 6.39 -11.36 8.76
CA VAL A 720 5.81 -12.15 9.84
C VAL A 720 5.03 -11.29 10.85
N PHE A 721 5.32 -9.99 10.94
CA PHE A 721 4.54 -9.05 11.76
C PHE A 721 3.13 -8.75 11.22
N HIS A 722 2.72 -9.32 10.10
CA HIS A 722 1.31 -9.38 9.73
C HIS A 722 0.50 -10.33 10.61
N ASN A 723 1.15 -11.25 11.34
CA ASN A 723 0.51 -12.08 12.36
C ASN A 723 0.09 -11.20 13.55
N ARG A 724 -1.23 -11.05 13.73
CA ARG A 724 -1.82 -10.11 14.70
C ARG A 724 -1.57 -10.53 16.13
N ILE A 725 -1.62 -11.86 16.42
CA ILE A 725 -1.36 -12.40 17.75
C ILE A 725 0.08 -12.10 18.15
N LEU A 726 1.01 -12.38 17.25
CA LEU A 726 2.44 -12.18 17.50
C LEU A 726 2.77 -10.69 17.69
N LEU A 727 2.30 -9.84 16.78
CA LEU A 727 2.50 -8.39 16.85
C LEU A 727 1.98 -7.82 18.17
N HIS A 728 0.71 -8.14 18.52
CA HIS A 728 0.09 -7.68 19.77
C HIS A 728 0.91 -8.12 21.00
N CYS A 729 1.23 -9.41 21.11
CA CYS A 729 1.95 -9.95 22.27
C CYS A 729 3.36 -9.34 22.42
N ILE A 730 4.09 -9.15 21.32
CA ILE A 730 5.42 -8.53 21.33
C ILE A 730 5.35 -7.06 21.72
N VAL A 731 4.48 -6.29 21.08
CA VAL A 731 4.32 -4.85 21.36
C VAL A 731 3.90 -4.62 22.81
N GLU A 732 2.92 -5.37 23.31
CA GLU A 732 2.47 -5.32 24.70
C GLU A 732 3.61 -5.68 25.66
N GLY A 733 4.33 -6.79 25.40
CA GLY A 733 5.43 -7.25 26.22
C GLY A 733 6.60 -6.25 26.28
N LEU A 734 6.97 -5.66 25.15
CA LEU A 734 8.02 -4.64 25.08
C LEU A 734 7.60 -3.35 25.82
N ARG A 735 6.37 -2.85 25.61
CA ARG A 735 5.85 -1.65 26.28
C ARG A 735 5.73 -1.83 27.78
N LYS A 736 5.31 -3.01 28.27
CA LYS A 736 5.31 -3.36 29.72
C LYS A 736 6.72 -3.27 30.34
N ASN A 737 7.73 -3.59 29.54
CA ASN A 737 9.14 -3.49 29.93
C ASN A 737 9.76 -2.13 29.63
N ARG A 738 8.95 -1.10 29.32
CA ARG A 738 9.35 0.31 29.10
C ARG A 738 10.30 0.50 27.93
N PHE A 739 10.09 -0.22 26.83
CA PHE A 739 10.70 0.08 25.54
C PHE A 739 9.87 1.10 24.76
N ASP A 740 10.55 1.93 23.99
CA ASP A 740 9.94 2.74 22.91
C ASP A 740 9.82 1.83 21.69
N VAL A 741 8.59 1.46 21.33
CA VAL A 741 8.34 0.48 20.26
C VAL A 741 7.85 1.19 19.00
N TYR A 742 8.57 0.98 17.89
CA TYR A 742 8.32 1.56 16.60
C TYR A 742 7.93 0.48 15.59
N THR A 743 6.84 0.71 14.88
CA THR A 743 6.34 -0.14 13.79
C THR A 743 6.15 0.70 12.53
N PRO A 744 6.08 0.12 11.32
CA PRO A 744 5.78 0.87 10.10
C PRO A 744 4.48 1.67 10.20
N LEU A 745 4.47 2.90 9.67
CA LEU A 745 3.32 3.82 9.73
C LEU A 745 2.64 4.00 8.36
N GLN A 746 3.42 4.27 7.33
CA GLN A 746 2.95 4.67 6.00
C GLN A 746 3.27 3.62 4.93
N LEU A 747 4.14 2.66 5.26
CA LEU A 747 4.54 1.56 4.39
C LEU A 747 4.20 0.21 5.03
N PRO A 748 4.11 -0.88 4.24
CA PRO A 748 3.98 -2.23 4.76
C PRO A 748 5.21 -2.65 5.57
N CYS A 749 5.02 -3.55 6.54
CA CYS A 749 6.15 -4.19 7.24
C CYS A 749 6.85 -5.26 6.40
N ASN A 750 6.22 -5.74 5.33
CA ASN A 750 6.79 -6.69 4.37
C ASN A 750 7.69 -5.97 3.32
N ASP A 751 8.13 -6.70 2.30
CA ASP A 751 9.06 -6.22 1.26
C ASP A 751 8.57 -4.97 0.51
N GLY A 752 7.25 -4.70 0.51
CA GLY A 752 6.71 -3.44 0.00
C GLY A 752 7.21 -2.17 0.72
N GLY A 753 7.87 -2.31 1.89
CA GLY A 753 8.47 -1.22 2.66
C GLY A 753 9.99 -1.08 2.50
N ILE A 754 10.68 -2.08 1.93
CA ILE A 754 12.15 -2.14 1.87
C ILE A 754 12.77 -0.95 1.14
N ALA A 755 12.16 -0.52 0.04
CA ALA A 755 12.71 0.54 -0.80
C ALA A 755 12.96 1.86 -0.03
N LEU A 756 12.15 2.18 0.99
CA LEU A 756 12.41 3.35 1.85
C LEU A 756 13.65 3.14 2.72
N GLY A 757 13.85 1.94 3.24
CA GLY A 757 15.07 1.59 4.00
C GLY A 757 16.33 1.65 3.14
N GLN A 758 16.25 1.15 1.91
CA GLN A 758 17.32 1.25 0.92
C GLN A 758 17.67 2.72 0.64
N ILE A 759 16.67 3.61 0.48
CA ILE A 759 16.90 5.07 0.36
C ILE A 759 17.64 5.61 1.58
N ALA A 760 17.21 5.24 2.80
CA ALA A 760 17.81 5.74 4.03
C ALA A 760 19.29 5.32 4.14
N ILE A 761 19.57 4.03 3.89
CA ILE A 761 20.93 3.49 3.91
C ILE A 761 21.79 4.16 2.85
N GLY A 762 21.32 4.22 1.58
CA GLY A 762 22.09 4.81 0.49
C GLY A 762 22.42 6.29 0.73
N ARG A 763 21.45 7.08 1.22
CA ARG A 763 21.67 8.48 1.57
C ARG A 763 22.71 8.65 2.66
N ASP A 764 22.60 7.91 3.76
CA ASP A 764 23.42 8.13 4.95
C ASP A 764 24.81 7.51 4.79
N THR A 765 24.97 6.41 4.06
CA THR A 765 26.26 5.86 3.65
C THR A 765 27.02 6.83 2.74
N TYR A 766 26.35 7.44 1.76
CA TYR A 766 26.99 8.41 0.86
C TYR A 766 27.42 9.70 1.57
N ASN A 767 26.65 10.19 2.55
CA ASN A 767 26.98 11.40 3.32
C ASN A 767 28.11 11.16 4.36
N GLY A 768 28.45 9.91 4.66
CA GLY A 768 29.54 9.55 5.57
C GLY A 768 30.94 9.52 4.92
N HIS A 769 30.96 9.66 3.60
CA HIS A 769 32.17 9.79 2.79
C HIS A 769 32.29 11.21 2.25
#